data_4d7051a00619db06a96e631188953aaf
#
_entry.id   4d7051a00619db06a96e631188953aaf
#
_cell.length_a   1.000
_cell.length_b   1.000
_cell.length_c   1.000
_cell.angle_alpha   90.00
_cell.angle_beta   90.00
_cell.angle_gamma   90.00
#
_symmetry.space_group_name_H-M   'P 1'
#
loop_
_entity.id
_entity.type
_entity.pdbx_description
1 polymer ?
#
loop_
_entity_poly.entity_id
_entity_poly.type
_entity_poly.pdbx_seq_one_letter_code
_entity_poly.pdbx_strand_id
1 'polypeptide(L)'
;MRELKLMLATLGVATMMAGGATGAACAPGGTCPAPAPERADTFLPSGRMALGANYWASHAATEMWRKWDAKAVEEDLRVLAANGFRLLRVFPNWADFQPIHACYLSANNFDKVNETRLFDAEEPLPDTPCGRAGVDERMVVRFEAFCDLAEKYGIRLIVPLLTGQMTFRNYIPPALANRNPFSDPYALMWEGRYLECMVSRLKAKKAIVAWESGNEARILGKSENAFHSEAWLRYVHQTIRLADPSRPVIGVDGLEISRETLWPSAMNAALSDYTTTHPYGFWGAVYNDDFLSVRSTTFAAAQTYALAQIGGKPAFIEEHGSRRQEQASQANVAKYMRNMLWNSWALDCRAMLWWCAYDQTGMTIAPYNWRQPCVELGIFRRDRTPYPAVGMAKAFAAMQDALPVAGLPKAKTEAVVLTTDRDVLHASYILARQAGIMPRFANPEEKLPDASCYFLPDAHGRAYLTVERWEDLKARVRAGATLYLSWNDTFLDAMEEVGGIEVAYRQRTGGQDVCDFGDFKLPVGYAVKRRFNALTAETLARNQADEGVFFRNRYGKGTVYVFIHNFEKTSYGASGKYEGDAWRVWAKVRPVNRILKTGVANVFVSEHCFGGGRCGVVVVNNRDVPYEGTPEIWKNWRVRRVVVEDPANASFIDGKLKIAPCAGVLLFMAKDGVDWL
;
A
#
# COMPACT_ATOMS: atom_id res chain seq x y z
N MET A 1 14.24 49.85 -43.77
CA MET A 1 14.75 51.23 -43.39
C MET A 1 14.13 51.58 -42.03
N ARG A 2 14.96 51.97 -41.15
CA ARG A 2 14.81 52.42 -39.76
C ARG A 2 14.86 51.35 -38.68
N GLU A 3 16.02 51.46 -38.08
CA GLU A 3 16.50 50.82 -36.87
C GLU A 3 15.61 51.07 -35.66
N LEU A 4 15.50 50.08 -34.80
CA LEU A 4 15.18 50.30 -33.40
C LEU A 4 16.28 49.64 -32.56
N LYS A 5 17.07 50.45 -31.87
CA LYS A 5 18.16 50.07 -30.99
C LYS A 5 17.60 49.32 -29.77
N LEU A 6 18.13 48.12 -29.54
CA LEU A 6 17.90 47.35 -28.33
C LEU A 6 18.87 47.81 -27.23
N MET A 7 18.35 48.30 -26.11
CA MET A 7 19.11 48.48 -24.89
C MET A 7 19.26 47.12 -24.21
N LEU A 8 20.48 46.62 -24.13
CA LEU A 8 20.87 45.49 -23.30
C LEU A 8 20.97 45.98 -21.85
N ALA A 9 20.08 45.51 -20.99
CA ALA A 9 20.27 45.51 -19.55
C ALA A 9 20.76 44.11 -19.15
N THR A 10 22.00 44.05 -18.72
CA THR A 10 22.65 42.87 -18.12
C THR A 10 21.99 42.57 -16.78
N LEU A 11 21.20 41.47 -16.70
CA LEU A 11 20.84 40.82 -15.45
C LEU A 11 21.64 39.53 -15.33
N GLY A 12 22.47 39.46 -14.31
CA GLY A 12 23.26 38.30 -14.01
C GLY A 12 22.37 37.09 -13.69
N VAL A 13 22.55 36.02 -14.46
CA VAL A 13 21.98 34.72 -14.18
C VAL A 13 22.86 34.07 -13.13
N ALA A 14 22.38 34.06 -11.89
CA ALA A 14 22.92 33.19 -10.84
C ALA A 14 22.42 31.76 -11.07
N THR A 15 23.34 30.90 -11.37
CA THR A 15 23.14 29.43 -11.46
C THR A 15 22.66 28.90 -10.10
N MET A 16 21.40 28.63 -9.96
CA MET A 16 20.92 27.86 -8.81
C MET A 16 21.12 26.35 -9.09
N MET A 17 22.16 25.82 -8.50
CA MET A 17 22.35 24.38 -8.34
C MET A 17 21.19 23.81 -7.51
N ALA A 18 20.63 22.70 -7.95
CA ALA A 18 19.65 21.92 -7.24
C ALA A 18 20.20 21.43 -5.90
N GLY A 19 19.82 22.07 -4.82
CA GLY A 19 20.03 21.62 -3.46
C GLY A 19 18.85 20.76 -3.01
N GLY A 20 19.14 19.53 -2.57
CA GLY A 20 18.18 18.67 -1.91
C GLY A 20 17.55 19.36 -0.70
N ALA A 21 16.33 18.98 -0.36
CA ALA A 21 15.58 19.49 0.78
C ALA A 21 16.37 19.31 2.09
N THR A 22 17.09 20.36 2.45
CA THR A 22 17.60 20.58 3.79
C THR A 22 16.68 21.59 4.46
N GLY A 23 16.35 21.31 5.73
CA GLY A 23 15.47 22.12 6.53
C GLY A 23 15.77 23.62 6.46
N ALA A 24 14.75 24.42 6.61
CA ALA A 24 14.79 25.87 6.60
C ALA A 24 15.97 26.39 7.44
N ALA A 25 16.89 27.10 6.78
CA ALA A 25 17.97 27.79 7.47
C ALA A 25 17.38 28.90 8.35
N CYS A 26 17.49 28.77 9.65
CA CYS A 26 17.15 29.83 10.58
C CYS A 26 18.11 31.00 10.44
N ALA A 27 17.59 32.20 10.47
CA ALA A 27 18.41 33.41 10.59
C ALA A 27 19.22 33.38 11.90
N PRO A 28 20.44 33.94 11.95
CA PRO A 28 21.25 33.94 13.17
C PRO A 28 20.53 34.68 14.29
N GLY A 29 20.15 33.96 15.36
CA GLY A 29 19.51 34.52 16.56
C GLY A 29 18.04 34.20 16.78
N GLY A 30 17.38 33.50 15.86
CA GLY A 30 15.99 33.01 16.02
C GLY A 30 15.97 31.58 16.54
N THR A 31 15.21 31.31 17.63
CA THR A 31 14.89 29.95 18.05
C THR A 31 14.00 29.33 16.97
N CYS A 32 14.52 28.31 16.26
CA CYS A 32 13.69 27.48 15.39
C CYS A 32 12.51 26.93 16.22
N PRO A 33 11.26 27.06 15.75
CA PRO A 33 10.14 26.35 16.36
C PRO A 33 10.49 24.85 16.32
N ALA A 34 10.30 24.18 17.46
CA ALA A 34 10.42 22.73 17.51
C ALA A 34 9.60 22.11 16.37
N PRO A 35 10.08 21.05 15.71
CA PRO A 35 9.29 20.35 14.71
C PRO A 35 7.96 19.98 15.36
N ALA A 36 6.85 20.32 14.66
CA ALA A 36 5.52 19.95 15.13
C ALA A 36 5.52 18.43 15.40
N PRO A 37 4.92 17.97 16.52
CA PRO A 37 4.90 16.55 16.84
C PRO A 37 4.34 15.79 15.64
N GLU A 38 4.97 14.65 15.30
CA GLU A 38 4.51 13.77 14.21
C GLU A 38 3.04 13.40 14.45
N ARG A 39 2.14 14.01 13.71
CA ARG A 39 0.69 13.80 13.78
C ARG A 39 0.28 12.35 13.46
N ALA A 40 1.16 11.60 12.81
CA ALA A 40 0.88 10.27 12.27
C ALA A 40 0.70 9.19 13.35
N ASP A 41 1.36 9.27 14.51
CA ASP A 41 1.34 8.17 15.49
C ASP A 41 0.09 8.12 16.39
N THR A 42 -0.71 9.17 16.42
CA THR A 42 -1.91 9.21 17.31
C THR A 42 -3.14 8.57 16.69
N PHE A 43 -3.28 8.58 15.37
CA PHE A 43 -4.45 8.05 14.67
C PHE A 43 -4.41 6.52 14.53
N LEU A 44 -3.32 5.97 13.99
CA LEU A 44 -3.09 4.54 13.81
C LEU A 44 -1.68 4.17 14.33
N PRO A 45 -1.56 3.75 15.60
CA PRO A 45 -0.26 3.48 16.22
C PRO A 45 0.49 2.31 15.57
N SER A 46 1.83 2.38 15.56
CA SER A 46 2.70 1.33 15.08
C SER A 46 2.58 0.05 15.90
N GLY A 47 2.70 -1.10 15.24
CA GLY A 47 2.62 -2.42 15.88
C GLY A 47 1.21 -2.87 16.29
N ARG A 48 0.20 -2.06 16.01
CA ARG A 48 -1.23 -2.37 16.11
C ARG A 48 -1.88 -2.24 14.75
N MET A 49 -2.95 -2.97 14.52
CA MET A 49 -3.71 -2.88 13.27
C MET A 49 -5.19 -2.67 13.58
N ALA A 50 -5.72 -1.51 13.22
CA ALA A 50 -7.13 -1.23 13.37
C ALA A 50 -7.96 -2.01 12.34
N LEU A 51 -9.11 -2.55 12.77
CA LEU A 51 -10.03 -3.25 11.89
C LEU A 51 -11.24 -2.38 11.60
N GLY A 52 -11.65 -2.36 10.35
CA GLY A 52 -12.76 -1.54 9.91
C GLY A 52 -13.42 -2.03 8.63
N ALA A 53 -14.33 -1.19 8.13
CA ALA A 53 -15.02 -1.44 6.88
C ALA A 53 -15.32 -0.13 6.14
N ASN A 54 -15.48 -0.24 4.84
CA ASN A 54 -16.08 0.80 4.02
C ASN A 54 -17.58 0.74 4.21
N TYR A 55 -18.21 1.87 4.57
CA TYR A 55 -19.60 1.88 4.98
C TYR A 55 -20.52 2.45 3.93
N TRP A 56 -21.50 1.66 3.58
CA TRP A 56 -22.74 2.03 2.92
C TRP A 56 -23.90 1.42 3.71
N ALA A 57 -24.97 2.19 3.89
CA ALA A 57 -26.10 1.74 4.70
C ALA A 57 -26.79 0.51 4.11
N SER A 58 -27.08 -0.48 4.96
CA SER A 58 -27.68 -1.76 4.58
C SER A 58 -28.99 -1.64 3.79
N HIS A 59 -29.78 -0.58 4.05
CA HIS A 59 -31.10 -0.37 3.42
C HIS A 59 -31.03 0.29 2.05
N ALA A 60 -30.01 1.14 1.77
CA ALA A 60 -30.01 2.03 0.62
C ALA A 60 -28.66 2.08 -0.15
N ALA A 61 -27.60 1.44 0.36
CA ALA A 61 -26.29 1.44 -0.25
C ALA A 61 -25.82 2.87 -0.61
N THR A 62 -25.34 3.14 -1.83
CA THR A 62 -24.83 4.46 -2.27
C THR A 62 -25.91 5.56 -2.28
N GLU A 63 -27.20 5.22 -2.23
CA GLU A 63 -28.28 6.18 -2.14
C GLU A 63 -28.62 6.59 -0.68
N MET A 64 -27.85 6.15 0.29
CA MET A 64 -28.15 6.35 1.71
C MET A 64 -28.34 7.81 2.09
N TRP A 65 -27.63 8.74 1.46
CA TRP A 65 -27.75 10.16 1.76
C TRP A 65 -29.06 10.75 1.26
N ARG A 66 -29.53 10.33 0.09
CA ARG A 66 -30.82 10.73 -0.50
C ARG A 66 -31.98 10.05 0.21
N LYS A 67 -31.79 8.76 0.57
CA LYS A 67 -32.78 7.91 1.26
C LYS A 67 -32.41 7.72 2.73
N TRP A 68 -32.14 8.83 3.41
CA TRP A 68 -31.70 8.81 4.78
C TRP A 68 -32.72 8.18 5.73
N ASP A 69 -32.29 7.15 6.45
CA ASP A 69 -33.04 6.52 7.55
C ASP A 69 -32.11 6.39 8.76
N ALA A 70 -32.28 7.28 9.71
CA ALA A 70 -31.45 7.35 10.92
C ALA A 70 -31.54 6.06 11.77
N LYS A 71 -32.71 5.40 11.80
CA LYS A 71 -32.88 4.16 12.57
C LYS A 71 -32.14 2.99 11.92
N ALA A 72 -32.23 2.86 10.61
CA ALA A 72 -31.49 1.82 9.89
C ALA A 72 -29.99 2.03 10.02
N VAL A 73 -29.49 3.26 9.89
CA VAL A 73 -28.09 3.64 10.06
C VAL A 73 -27.62 3.36 11.48
N GLU A 74 -28.40 3.74 12.49
CA GLU A 74 -28.06 3.49 13.89
C GLU A 74 -27.91 2.00 14.19
N GLU A 75 -28.83 1.17 13.69
CA GLU A 75 -28.76 -0.28 13.84
C GLU A 75 -27.53 -0.88 13.13
N ASP A 76 -27.19 -0.38 11.93
CA ASP A 76 -25.98 -0.77 11.21
C ASP A 76 -24.72 -0.50 12.06
N LEU A 77 -24.60 0.71 12.61
CA LEU A 77 -23.45 1.12 13.42
C LEU A 77 -23.38 0.33 14.73
N ARG A 78 -24.51 0.05 15.36
CA ARG A 78 -24.58 -0.80 16.54
C ARG A 78 -24.03 -2.21 16.28
N VAL A 79 -24.44 -2.82 15.18
CA VAL A 79 -23.98 -4.17 14.80
C VAL A 79 -22.48 -4.18 14.48
N LEU A 80 -21.98 -3.20 13.74
CA LEU A 80 -20.55 -3.07 13.42
C LEU A 80 -19.72 -2.91 14.70
N ALA A 81 -20.10 -2.00 15.59
CA ALA A 81 -19.39 -1.75 16.85
C ALA A 81 -19.36 -2.99 17.75
N ALA A 82 -20.49 -3.73 17.86
CA ALA A 82 -20.60 -4.97 18.65
C ALA A 82 -19.69 -6.10 18.14
N ASN A 83 -19.28 -6.03 16.88
CA ASN A 83 -18.38 -6.99 16.25
C ASN A 83 -16.93 -6.49 16.05
N GLY A 84 -16.57 -5.34 16.68
CA GLY A 84 -15.20 -4.84 16.69
C GLY A 84 -14.82 -3.96 15.50
N PHE A 85 -15.74 -3.66 14.57
CA PHE A 85 -15.51 -2.75 13.45
C PHE A 85 -15.71 -1.31 13.91
N ARG A 86 -14.65 -0.69 14.44
CA ARG A 86 -14.68 0.65 15.05
C ARG A 86 -13.93 1.72 14.24
N LEU A 87 -13.57 1.40 13.00
CA LEU A 87 -13.01 2.34 12.04
C LEU A 87 -13.81 2.20 10.73
N LEU A 88 -14.54 3.23 10.35
CA LEU A 88 -15.31 3.21 9.11
C LEU A 88 -14.82 4.28 8.15
N ARG A 89 -14.75 3.94 6.89
CA ARG A 89 -14.58 4.89 5.79
C ARG A 89 -15.96 5.15 5.19
N VAL A 90 -16.40 6.43 5.20
CA VAL A 90 -17.77 6.85 4.86
C VAL A 90 -17.73 7.96 3.81
N PHE A 91 -18.53 7.84 2.78
CA PHE A 91 -18.41 8.57 1.53
C PHE A 91 -19.53 9.61 1.35
N PRO A 92 -19.23 10.91 1.38
CA PRO A 92 -20.14 11.93 0.88
C PRO A 92 -20.07 11.95 -0.66
N ASN A 93 -21.00 11.30 -1.36
CA ASN A 93 -21.03 11.33 -2.84
C ASN A 93 -21.00 12.78 -3.33
N TRP A 94 -20.00 13.16 -4.09
CA TRP A 94 -19.74 14.56 -4.45
C TRP A 94 -20.95 15.25 -5.10
N ALA A 95 -21.57 14.63 -6.12
CA ALA A 95 -22.77 15.18 -6.78
C ALA A 95 -24.01 15.25 -5.87
N ASP A 96 -24.09 14.43 -4.80
CA ASP A 96 -25.20 14.49 -3.86
C ASP A 96 -25.04 15.64 -2.87
N PHE A 97 -23.80 15.93 -2.48
CA PHE A 97 -23.48 16.99 -1.53
C PHE A 97 -23.25 18.35 -2.21
N GLN A 98 -22.84 18.39 -3.48
CA GLN A 98 -22.67 19.60 -4.28
C GLN A 98 -23.43 19.46 -5.61
N PRO A 99 -24.76 19.52 -5.61
CA PRO A 99 -25.58 19.21 -6.79
C PRO A 99 -25.73 20.38 -7.78
N ILE A 100 -24.63 21.09 -8.06
CA ILE A 100 -24.62 22.24 -8.98
C ILE A 100 -24.75 21.82 -10.44
N HIS A 101 -25.53 22.58 -11.23
CA HIS A 101 -25.85 22.28 -12.63
C HIS A 101 -25.20 23.24 -13.62
N ALA A 102 -25.40 24.54 -13.44
CA ALA A 102 -24.89 25.58 -14.37
C ALA A 102 -24.64 26.88 -13.61
N CYS A 103 -23.46 26.96 -12.97
CA CYS A 103 -23.12 28.10 -12.13
C CYS A 103 -22.50 29.25 -12.92
N TYR A 104 -22.95 30.47 -12.68
CA TYR A 104 -22.41 31.68 -13.28
C TYR A 104 -22.45 32.85 -12.30
N LEU A 105 -21.68 33.88 -12.63
CA LEU A 105 -21.69 35.17 -11.96
C LEU A 105 -22.59 36.13 -12.73
N SER A 106 -23.54 36.76 -12.05
CA SER A 106 -24.27 37.91 -12.57
C SER A 106 -23.62 39.19 -12.02
N ALA A 107 -23.30 40.12 -12.90
CA ALA A 107 -22.81 41.43 -12.54
C ALA A 107 -23.65 42.51 -13.21
N ASN A 108 -24.16 43.48 -12.45
CA ASN A 108 -24.83 44.65 -12.98
C ASN A 108 -23.77 45.69 -13.33
N ASN A 109 -23.60 45.93 -14.65
CA ASN A 109 -22.65 46.93 -15.17
C ASN A 109 -23.27 48.31 -15.44
N PHE A 110 -24.61 48.43 -15.32
CA PHE A 110 -25.30 49.69 -15.69
C PHE A 110 -25.19 50.78 -14.61
N ASP A 111 -25.29 50.40 -13.34
CA ASP A 111 -25.32 51.35 -12.23
C ASP A 111 -24.00 51.46 -11.48
N LYS A 112 -22.94 50.85 -11.96
CA LYS A 112 -21.64 50.72 -11.27
C LYS A 112 -21.76 50.15 -9.85
N VAL A 113 -22.87 49.53 -9.55
CA VAL A 113 -23.07 48.77 -8.30
C VAL A 113 -22.49 47.37 -8.55
N ASN A 114 -21.38 47.07 -7.93
CA ASN A 114 -20.69 45.78 -8.05
C ASN A 114 -21.42 44.68 -7.22
N GLU A 115 -22.71 44.50 -7.45
CA GLU A 115 -23.43 43.40 -6.88
C GLU A 115 -23.20 42.14 -7.73
N THR A 116 -22.22 41.35 -7.36
CA THR A 116 -21.93 40.09 -8.03
C THR A 116 -22.58 38.96 -7.24
N ARG A 117 -23.54 38.26 -7.84
CA ARG A 117 -24.18 37.08 -7.27
C ARG A 117 -23.82 35.83 -8.03
N LEU A 118 -23.72 34.72 -7.29
CA LEU A 118 -23.61 33.36 -7.85
C LEU A 118 -25.01 32.79 -8.03
N PHE A 119 -25.25 32.23 -9.21
CA PHE A 119 -26.46 31.51 -9.57
C PHE A 119 -26.14 30.09 -9.95
N ASP A 120 -27.04 29.16 -9.61
CA ASP A 120 -27.09 27.82 -10.20
C ASP A 120 -28.36 27.73 -11.04
N ALA A 121 -28.19 27.60 -12.36
CA ALA A 121 -29.26 27.79 -13.34
C ALA A 121 -29.90 29.18 -13.19
N GLU A 122 -31.18 29.25 -12.88
CA GLU A 122 -31.97 30.50 -12.75
C GLU A 122 -32.06 31.02 -11.29
N GLU A 123 -31.55 30.22 -10.32
CA GLU A 123 -31.71 30.51 -8.89
C GLU A 123 -30.43 31.03 -8.25
N PRO A 124 -30.51 32.09 -7.44
CA PRO A 124 -29.36 32.55 -6.68
C PRO A 124 -28.95 31.53 -5.63
N LEU A 125 -27.64 31.22 -5.55
CA LEU A 125 -27.13 30.40 -4.45
C LEU A 125 -27.38 31.09 -3.10
N PRO A 126 -27.74 30.32 -2.05
CA PRO A 126 -27.93 30.87 -0.72
C PRO A 126 -26.70 31.62 -0.22
N ASP A 127 -26.91 32.75 0.47
CA ASP A 127 -25.83 33.59 1.02
C ASP A 127 -25.31 33.06 2.37
N THR A 128 -24.94 31.80 2.39
CA THR A 128 -24.27 31.11 3.49
C THR A 128 -22.96 30.52 3.00
N PRO A 129 -22.00 30.19 3.87
CA PRO A 129 -20.74 29.56 3.42
C PRO A 129 -20.97 28.30 2.57
N CYS A 130 -21.86 27.41 3.00
CA CYS A 130 -22.19 26.20 2.23
C CYS A 130 -23.05 26.50 0.99
N GLY A 131 -23.97 27.45 1.06
CA GLY A 131 -24.75 27.90 -0.09
C GLY A 131 -23.86 28.48 -1.20
N ARG A 132 -22.92 29.37 -0.85
CA ARG A 132 -21.93 29.92 -1.82
C ARG A 132 -21.00 28.86 -2.37
N ALA A 133 -20.86 27.72 -1.69
CA ALA A 133 -20.14 26.54 -2.17
C ALA A 133 -21.01 25.60 -3.03
N GLY A 134 -22.30 25.91 -3.23
CA GLY A 134 -23.25 25.06 -3.93
C GLY A 134 -23.54 23.74 -3.19
N VAL A 135 -23.32 23.71 -1.88
CA VAL A 135 -23.48 22.50 -1.04
C VAL A 135 -24.91 22.41 -0.50
N ASP A 136 -25.52 21.23 -0.65
CA ASP A 136 -26.85 20.93 -0.11
C ASP A 136 -26.80 20.78 1.42
N GLU A 137 -27.34 21.75 2.13
CA GLU A 137 -27.36 21.79 3.60
C GLU A 137 -28.03 20.56 4.23
N ARG A 138 -29.04 19.98 3.57
CA ARG A 138 -29.72 18.77 4.05
C ARG A 138 -28.78 17.57 4.09
N MET A 139 -27.88 17.46 3.12
CA MET A 139 -26.88 16.39 3.08
C MET A 139 -25.84 16.57 4.17
N VAL A 140 -25.41 17.80 4.43
CA VAL A 140 -24.49 18.11 5.53
C VAL A 140 -25.11 17.76 6.88
N VAL A 141 -26.36 18.17 7.15
CA VAL A 141 -27.09 17.84 8.39
C VAL A 141 -27.22 16.32 8.58
N ARG A 142 -27.48 15.55 7.51
CA ARG A 142 -27.51 14.08 7.57
C ARG A 142 -26.12 13.50 7.90
N PHE A 143 -25.07 14.08 7.36
CA PHE A 143 -23.70 13.65 7.67
C PHE A 143 -23.32 14.00 9.12
N GLU A 144 -23.71 15.17 9.61
CA GLU A 144 -23.54 15.55 11.02
C GLU A 144 -24.26 14.55 11.96
N ALA A 145 -25.50 14.18 11.63
CA ALA A 145 -26.25 13.16 12.39
C ALA A 145 -25.57 11.78 12.33
N PHE A 146 -24.99 11.41 11.18
CA PHE A 146 -24.20 10.19 11.06
C PHE A 146 -22.98 10.23 12.00
N CYS A 147 -22.27 11.34 12.06
CA CYS A 147 -21.11 11.50 12.96
C CYS A 147 -21.52 11.36 14.43
N ASP A 148 -22.67 11.92 14.83
CA ASP A 148 -23.17 11.81 16.20
C ASP A 148 -23.54 10.37 16.56
N LEU A 149 -24.14 9.62 15.63
CA LEU A 149 -24.41 8.19 15.78
C LEU A 149 -23.11 7.38 15.86
N ALA A 150 -22.12 7.69 15.03
CA ALA A 150 -20.81 7.04 15.08
C ALA A 150 -20.12 7.27 16.43
N GLU A 151 -20.12 8.52 16.94
CA GLU A 151 -19.57 8.86 18.26
C GLU A 151 -20.28 8.09 19.37
N LYS A 152 -21.62 7.98 19.32
CA LYS A 152 -22.43 7.20 20.27
C LYS A 152 -21.96 5.75 20.43
N TYR A 153 -21.53 5.12 19.34
CA TYR A 153 -21.06 3.73 19.33
C TYR A 153 -19.53 3.58 19.38
N GLY A 154 -18.79 4.67 19.60
CA GLY A 154 -17.33 4.68 19.67
C GLY A 154 -16.67 4.31 18.35
N ILE A 155 -17.29 4.67 17.23
CA ILE A 155 -16.80 4.44 15.87
C ILE A 155 -16.07 5.69 15.40
N ARG A 156 -14.87 5.49 14.83
CA ARG A 156 -14.04 6.52 14.21
C ARG A 156 -14.25 6.53 12.70
N LEU A 157 -14.19 7.71 12.09
CA LEU A 157 -14.52 7.92 10.69
C LEU A 157 -13.32 8.46 9.89
N ILE A 158 -13.07 7.86 8.72
CA ILE A 158 -12.26 8.41 7.62
C ILE A 158 -13.24 8.94 6.58
N VAL A 159 -13.04 10.16 6.09
CA VAL A 159 -13.97 10.82 5.16
C VAL A 159 -13.27 11.16 3.84
N PRO A 160 -13.47 10.36 2.76
CA PRO A 160 -13.02 10.67 1.41
C PRO A 160 -13.93 11.75 0.79
N LEU A 161 -13.46 13.00 0.78
CA LEU A 161 -14.28 14.16 0.46
C LEU A 161 -14.74 14.20 -1.00
N LEU A 162 -13.82 14.05 -1.98
CA LEU A 162 -14.15 14.07 -3.41
C LEU A 162 -14.51 12.66 -3.89
N THR A 163 -15.63 12.11 -3.38
CA THR A 163 -16.16 10.82 -3.85
C THR A 163 -16.95 11.02 -5.15
N GLY A 164 -16.21 11.16 -6.26
CA GLY A 164 -16.79 11.41 -7.59
C GLY A 164 -17.08 10.17 -8.42
N GLN A 165 -16.66 8.99 -7.94
CA GLN A 165 -16.97 7.68 -8.56
C GLN A 165 -17.22 6.65 -7.46
N MET A 166 -18.26 5.85 -7.63
CA MET A 166 -18.58 4.76 -6.70
C MET A 166 -19.43 3.70 -7.37
N THR A 167 -19.06 2.44 -7.21
CA THR A 167 -19.83 1.29 -7.72
C THR A 167 -20.23 1.46 -9.20
N PHE A 168 -19.25 1.82 -10.05
CA PHE A 168 -19.39 2.06 -11.51
C PHE A 168 -20.33 3.22 -11.91
N ARG A 169 -20.73 4.06 -10.96
CA ARG A 169 -21.49 5.28 -11.22
C ARG A 169 -20.64 6.52 -10.98
N ASN A 170 -20.78 7.49 -11.89
CA ASN A 170 -20.17 8.81 -11.75
C ASN A 170 -21.04 9.68 -10.83
N TYR A 171 -20.41 10.31 -9.83
CA TYR A 171 -20.98 11.25 -8.88
C TYR A 171 -20.28 12.62 -8.96
N ILE A 172 -19.73 12.98 -10.12
CA ILE A 172 -19.23 14.35 -10.36
C ILE A 172 -20.43 15.28 -10.52
N PRO A 173 -20.43 16.48 -9.90
CA PRO A 173 -21.50 17.47 -10.05
C PRO A 173 -21.82 17.76 -11.52
N PRO A 174 -23.09 17.89 -11.92
CA PRO A 174 -23.48 18.13 -13.31
C PRO A 174 -22.77 19.31 -13.97
N ALA A 175 -22.54 20.42 -13.26
CA ALA A 175 -21.79 21.59 -13.75
C ALA A 175 -20.34 21.25 -14.14
N LEU A 176 -19.77 20.17 -13.64
CA LEU A 176 -18.37 19.75 -13.81
C LEU A 176 -18.23 18.50 -14.70
N ALA A 177 -19.31 17.92 -15.18
CA ALA A 177 -19.33 16.61 -15.87
C ALA A 177 -18.42 16.54 -17.12
N ASN A 178 -18.20 17.68 -17.80
CA ASN A 178 -17.37 17.78 -19.01
C ASN A 178 -16.06 18.54 -18.74
N ARG A 179 -15.65 18.69 -17.50
CA ARG A 179 -14.43 19.40 -17.10
C ARG A 179 -13.43 18.43 -16.48
N ASN A 180 -12.17 18.74 -16.66
CA ASN A 180 -11.13 17.92 -16.02
C ASN A 180 -10.95 18.37 -14.55
N PRO A 181 -11.26 17.55 -13.55
CA PRO A 181 -11.13 17.93 -12.15
C PRO A 181 -9.70 18.24 -11.73
N PHE A 182 -8.68 17.77 -12.47
CA PHE A 182 -7.28 17.97 -12.10
C PHE A 182 -6.66 19.28 -12.63
N SER A 183 -7.28 19.92 -13.62
CA SER A 183 -6.62 21.04 -14.31
C SER A 183 -7.56 22.17 -14.76
N ASP A 184 -8.88 21.95 -14.79
CA ASP A 184 -9.82 23.01 -15.18
C ASP A 184 -10.01 24.01 -14.02
N PRO A 185 -9.70 25.31 -14.20
CA PRO A 185 -9.79 26.30 -13.11
C PRO A 185 -11.18 26.44 -12.51
N TYR A 186 -12.22 26.24 -13.32
CA TYR A 186 -13.60 26.29 -12.83
C TYR A 186 -13.92 25.08 -11.95
N ALA A 187 -13.47 23.87 -12.33
CA ALA A 187 -13.62 22.67 -11.51
C ALA A 187 -12.86 22.82 -10.18
N LEU A 188 -11.59 23.24 -10.24
CA LEU A 188 -10.76 23.47 -9.04
C LEU A 188 -11.39 24.50 -8.08
N MET A 189 -11.99 25.56 -8.61
CA MET A 189 -12.67 26.55 -7.77
C MET A 189 -13.85 25.92 -7.00
N TRP A 190 -14.67 25.09 -7.66
CA TRP A 190 -15.82 24.44 -7.01
C TRP A 190 -15.39 23.34 -6.05
N GLU A 191 -14.34 22.59 -6.39
CA GLU A 191 -13.72 21.63 -5.46
C GLU A 191 -13.25 22.33 -4.18
N GLY A 192 -12.51 23.41 -4.30
CA GLY A 192 -12.01 24.16 -3.15
C GLY A 192 -13.13 24.66 -2.24
N ARG A 193 -14.18 25.24 -2.81
CA ARG A 193 -15.37 25.71 -2.06
C ARG A 193 -16.07 24.54 -1.35
N TYR A 194 -16.21 23.40 -2.03
CA TYR A 194 -16.79 22.20 -1.44
C TYR A 194 -15.96 21.70 -0.25
N LEU A 195 -14.64 21.53 -0.46
CA LEU A 195 -13.72 21.08 0.58
C LEU A 195 -13.73 22.00 1.80
N GLU A 196 -13.64 23.31 1.58
CA GLU A 196 -13.67 24.32 2.65
C GLU A 196 -14.98 24.26 3.45
N CYS A 197 -16.14 24.19 2.77
CA CYS A 197 -17.45 24.09 3.41
C CYS A 197 -17.54 22.82 4.25
N MET A 198 -17.28 21.64 3.64
CA MET A 198 -17.42 20.34 4.31
C MET A 198 -16.51 20.24 5.53
N VAL A 199 -15.23 20.54 5.36
CA VAL A 199 -14.24 20.42 6.44
C VAL A 199 -14.55 21.42 7.56
N SER A 200 -14.86 22.67 7.25
CA SER A 200 -15.18 23.70 8.26
C SER A 200 -16.42 23.37 9.07
N ARG A 201 -17.45 22.80 8.44
CA ARG A 201 -18.68 22.37 9.13
C ARG A 201 -18.46 21.16 10.01
N LEU A 202 -17.68 20.19 9.54
CA LEU A 202 -17.57 18.87 10.16
C LEU A 202 -16.38 18.75 11.13
N LYS A 203 -15.42 19.69 11.14
CA LYS A 203 -14.22 19.60 12.00
C LYS A 203 -14.51 19.53 13.50
N ALA A 204 -15.67 19.95 13.97
CA ALA A 204 -16.07 19.83 15.38
C ALA A 204 -16.53 18.41 15.75
N LYS A 205 -16.82 17.53 14.76
CA LYS A 205 -17.31 16.17 15.00
C LYS A 205 -16.14 15.25 15.41
N LYS A 206 -16.17 14.77 16.64
CA LYS A 206 -15.09 13.96 17.25
C LYS A 206 -14.93 12.59 16.61
N ALA A 207 -16.02 12.04 16.04
CA ALA A 207 -15.97 10.77 15.32
C ALA A 207 -15.02 10.81 14.13
N ILE A 208 -14.90 11.96 13.44
CA ILE A 208 -13.97 12.11 12.30
C ILE A 208 -12.53 12.15 12.82
N VAL A 209 -11.69 11.25 12.36
CA VAL A 209 -10.29 11.11 12.79
C VAL A 209 -9.28 11.40 11.67
N ALA A 210 -9.71 11.35 10.42
CA ALA A 210 -8.89 11.68 9.25
C ALA A 210 -9.75 12.17 8.08
N TRP A 211 -9.17 13.05 7.27
CA TRP A 211 -9.70 13.46 5.97
C TRP A 211 -8.95 12.71 4.88
N GLU A 212 -9.62 12.48 3.77
CA GLU A 212 -9.02 11.89 2.58
C GLU A 212 -9.38 12.72 1.35
N SER A 213 -8.47 12.81 0.37
CA SER A 213 -8.68 13.59 -0.85
C SER A 213 -9.93 13.16 -1.62
N GLY A 214 -10.19 11.87 -1.74
CA GLY A 214 -11.37 11.31 -2.39
C GLY A 214 -11.20 9.82 -2.69
N ASN A 215 -12.32 9.14 -2.98
CA ASN A 215 -12.31 7.74 -3.33
C ASN A 215 -11.72 7.53 -4.73
N GLU A 216 -10.67 6.70 -4.82
CA GLU A 216 -10.01 6.36 -6.11
C GLU A 216 -9.84 7.59 -7.01
N ALA A 217 -9.41 8.70 -6.43
CA ALA A 217 -9.42 10.01 -7.08
C ALA A 217 -8.69 10.02 -8.44
N ARG A 218 -7.76 9.08 -8.67
CA ARG A 218 -7.03 8.91 -9.92
C ARG A 218 -7.92 8.70 -11.16
N ILE A 219 -9.14 8.19 -10.96
CA ILE A 219 -10.08 7.89 -12.05
C ILE A 219 -11.13 8.96 -12.28
N LEU A 220 -11.13 10.06 -11.51
CA LEU A 220 -12.09 11.15 -11.66
C LEU A 220 -11.90 11.95 -12.97
N GLY A 221 -10.69 11.91 -13.52
CA GLY A 221 -10.33 12.61 -14.73
C GLY A 221 -9.03 12.11 -15.32
N LYS A 222 -8.54 12.80 -16.36
CA LYS A 222 -7.27 12.48 -17.01
C LYS A 222 -6.18 13.45 -16.53
N SER A 223 -5.24 12.94 -15.75
CA SER A 223 -3.98 13.67 -15.55
C SER A 223 -3.12 13.55 -16.80
N GLU A 224 -2.57 14.65 -17.29
CA GLU A 224 -1.72 14.65 -18.49
C GLU A 224 -0.28 14.27 -18.14
N ASN A 225 0.14 14.54 -16.91
CA ASN A 225 1.49 14.25 -16.41
C ASN A 225 1.52 14.31 -14.88
N ALA A 226 2.62 13.88 -14.26
CA ALA A 226 2.77 13.85 -12.81
C ALA A 226 2.71 15.25 -12.15
N PHE A 227 3.04 16.32 -12.86
CA PHE A 227 2.94 17.69 -12.31
C PHE A 227 1.49 18.13 -12.12
N HIS A 228 0.58 17.73 -13.02
CA HIS A 228 -0.85 17.98 -12.84
C HIS A 228 -1.39 17.21 -11.64
N SER A 229 -1.01 15.94 -11.47
CA SER A 229 -1.38 15.14 -10.31
C SER A 229 -0.86 15.75 -9.01
N GLU A 230 0.40 16.18 -9.00
CA GLU A 230 1.02 16.82 -7.83
C GLU A 230 0.35 18.16 -7.49
N ALA A 231 0.11 19.02 -8.50
CA ALA A 231 -0.53 20.30 -8.28
C ALA A 231 -1.92 20.16 -7.70
N TRP A 232 -2.73 19.25 -8.26
CA TRP A 232 -4.06 18.97 -7.77
C TRP A 232 -4.04 18.41 -6.34
N LEU A 233 -3.22 17.38 -6.07
CA LEU A 233 -3.15 16.78 -4.74
C LEU A 233 -2.67 17.78 -3.70
N ARG A 234 -1.69 18.62 -4.05
CA ARG A 234 -1.19 19.71 -3.21
C ARG A 234 -2.29 20.73 -2.91
N TYR A 235 -3.05 21.13 -3.93
CA TYR A 235 -4.18 22.04 -3.77
C TYR A 235 -5.26 21.49 -2.85
N VAL A 236 -5.72 20.27 -3.08
CA VAL A 236 -6.75 19.58 -2.26
C VAL A 236 -6.28 19.47 -0.82
N HIS A 237 -5.08 18.95 -0.59
CA HIS A 237 -4.56 18.75 0.77
C HIS A 237 -4.33 20.05 1.52
N GLN A 238 -3.85 21.09 0.86
CA GLN A 238 -3.68 22.41 1.49
C GLN A 238 -5.02 23.03 1.84
N THR A 239 -6.02 22.92 0.98
CA THR A 239 -7.37 23.39 1.27
C THR A 239 -7.97 22.71 2.51
N ILE A 240 -7.82 21.38 2.59
CA ILE A 240 -8.26 20.61 3.77
C ILE A 240 -7.50 21.06 5.03
N ARG A 241 -6.18 21.16 4.98
CA ARG A 241 -5.34 21.52 6.13
C ARG A 241 -5.55 22.94 6.61
N LEU A 242 -5.89 23.89 5.73
CA LEU A 242 -6.24 25.26 6.11
C LEU A 242 -7.57 25.29 6.86
N ALA A 243 -8.55 24.48 6.45
CA ALA A 243 -9.85 24.40 7.10
C ALA A 243 -9.81 23.61 8.43
N ASP A 244 -9.00 22.53 8.48
CA ASP A 244 -8.75 21.72 9.68
C ASP A 244 -7.27 21.30 9.80
N PRO A 245 -6.44 22.06 10.53
CA PRO A 245 -5.03 21.70 10.73
C PRO A 245 -4.82 20.57 11.76
N SER A 246 -5.85 20.07 12.41
CA SER A 246 -5.74 19.14 13.54
C SER A 246 -5.69 17.67 13.13
N ARG A 247 -6.31 17.32 12.01
CA ARG A 247 -6.43 15.92 11.55
C ARG A 247 -5.46 15.58 10.44
N PRO A 248 -5.01 14.32 10.36
CA PRO A 248 -4.22 13.84 9.23
C PRO A 248 -5.03 13.86 7.93
N VAL A 249 -4.31 14.04 6.81
CA VAL A 249 -4.86 13.96 5.46
C VAL A 249 -4.26 12.76 4.75
N ILE A 250 -5.14 11.89 4.26
CA ILE A 250 -4.82 10.68 3.50
C ILE A 250 -4.79 11.04 2.02
N GLY A 251 -3.80 10.50 1.30
CA GLY A 251 -3.61 10.75 -0.12
C GLY A 251 -4.46 9.87 -1.02
N VAL A 252 -4.03 9.74 -2.28
CA VAL A 252 -4.66 8.81 -3.22
C VAL A 252 -4.14 7.40 -3.01
N ASP A 253 -5.03 6.43 -3.23
CA ASP A 253 -4.72 5.01 -3.11
C ASP A 253 -3.74 4.51 -4.17
N GLY A 254 -3.03 3.44 -3.86
CA GLY A 254 -2.28 2.62 -4.81
C GLY A 254 -0.77 2.70 -4.70
N LEU A 255 -0.14 1.67 -5.25
CA LEU A 255 1.31 1.54 -5.35
C LEU A 255 1.77 1.77 -6.80
N GLU A 256 2.35 2.94 -7.04
CA GLU A 256 2.98 3.32 -8.31
C GLU A 256 4.44 3.67 -8.02
N ILE A 257 5.36 2.76 -8.34
CA ILE A 257 6.75 2.83 -7.85
C ILE A 257 7.58 3.80 -8.68
N SER A 258 7.51 3.69 -10.03
CA SER A 258 8.29 4.54 -10.92
C SER A 258 7.85 6.01 -10.84
N ARG A 259 8.82 6.91 -10.99
CA ARG A 259 8.58 8.35 -11.13
C ARG A 259 7.90 8.75 -12.46
N GLU A 260 7.97 7.87 -13.46
CA GLU A 260 7.37 8.10 -14.77
C GLU A 260 5.86 7.88 -14.80
N THR A 261 5.27 7.39 -13.71
CA THR A 261 3.82 7.23 -13.60
C THR A 261 3.12 8.58 -13.37
N LEU A 262 1.82 8.62 -13.61
CA LEU A 262 1.03 9.85 -13.38
C LEU A 262 0.85 10.16 -11.89
N TRP A 263 0.89 9.14 -11.02
CA TRP A 263 0.67 9.25 -9.58
C TRP A 263 1.77 8.54 -8.77
N PRO A 264 3.04 9.02 -8.85
CA PRO A 264 4.14 8.36 -8.15
C PRO A 264 3.90 8.26 -6.65
N SER A 265 4.13 7.07 -6.06
CA SER A 265 3.93 6.85 -4.63
C SER A 265 4.82 7.75 -3.76
N ALA A 266 6.01 8.08 -4.21
CA ALA A 266 6.90 9.01 -3.51
C ALA A 266 6.30 10.42 -3.42
N MET A 267 5.71 10.92 -4.51
CA MET A 267 5.01 12.22 -4.56
C MET A 267 3.78 12.20 -3.65
N ASN A 268 2.94 11.19 -3.77
CA ASN A 268 1.75 11.03 -2.92
C ASN A 268 2.13 11.00 -1.43
N ALA A 269 3.15 10.23 -1.05
CA ALA A 269 3.63 10.14 0.33
C ALA A 269 4.20 11.47 0.84
N ALA A 270 4.91 12.23 0.00
CA ALA A 270 5.46 13.54 0.39
C ALA A 270 4.36 14.56 0.75
N LEU A 271 3.18 14.44 0.17
CA LEU A 271 2.06 15.35 0.37
C LEU A 271 1.06 14.87 1.43
N SER A 272 1.11 13.61 1.82
CA SER A 272 0.14 12.94 2.69
C SER A 272 0.71 12.60 4.06
N ASP A 273 -0.14 12.40 5.06
CA ASP A 273 0.24 11.91 6.38
C ASP A 273 0.21 10.38 6.44
N TYR A 274 -0.70 9.76 5.69
CA TYR A 274 -0.82 8.31 5.47
C TYR A 274 -0.96 8.00 3.98
N THR A 275 -0.52 6.81 3.61
CA THR A 275 -0.71 6.25 2.26
C THR A 275 -1.56 4.98 2.32
N THR A 276 -2.28 4.69 1.25
CA THR A 276 -3.27 3.59 1.23
C THR A 276 -3.17 2.74 -0.02
N THR A 277 -3.71 1.53 0.08
CA THR A 277 -3.83 0.61 -1.06
C THR A 277 -5.25 0.05 -1.15
N HIS A 278 -5.70 -0.18 -2.39
CA HIS A 278 -6.86 -1.01 -2.74
C HIS A 278 -6.39 -2.29 -3.44
N PRO A 279 -5.78 -3.23 -2.71
CA PRO A 279 -5.05 -4.35 -3.31
C PRO A 279 -5.97 -5.52 -3.67
N TYR A 280 -6.92 -5.29 -4.56
CA TYR A 280 -7.83 -6.31 -5.06
C TYR A 280 -7.14 -7.24 -6.05
N GLY A 281 -6.78 -8.43 -5.63
CA GLY A 281 -6.19 -9.43 -6.51
C GLY A 281 -7.13 -9.91 -7.62
N PHE A 282 -8.45 -9.83 -7.42
CA PHE A 282 -9.43 -10.30 -8.41
C PHE A 282 -9.61 -9.38 -9.63
N TRP A 283 -9.12 -8.15 -9.59
CA TRP A 283 -9.05 -7.27 -10.76
C TRP A 283 -7.79 -7.53 -11.62
N GLY A 284 -6.87 -8.35 -11.15
CA GLY A 284 -5.63 -8.72 -11.81
C GLY A 284 -5.42 -10.23 -11.91
N ALA A 285 -4.25 -10.62 -12.43
CA ALA A 285 -3.88 -12.03 -12.63
C ALA A 285 -3.68 -12.84 -11.34
N VAL A 286 -3.61 -12.20 -10.17
CA VAL A 286 -3.28 -12.84 -8.89
C VAL A 286 -4.29 -13.89 -8.47
N TYR A 287 -5.57 -13.69 -8.78
CA TYR A 287 -6.65 -14.62 -8.43
C TYR A 287 -7.02 -15.60 -9.55
N ASN A 288 -6.24 -15.66 -10.60
CA ASN A 288 -6.37 -16.74 -11.59
C ASN A 288 -5.85 -18.09 -11.05
N ASP A 289 -5.21 -18.07 -9.88
CA ASP A 289 -4.71 -19.23 -9.19
C ASP A 289 -5.64 -19.66 -8.04
N ASP A 290 -5.19 -20.65 -7.28
CA ASP A 290 -5.83 -21.04 -6.04
C ASP A 290 -5.97 -19.83 -5.08
N PHE A 291 -7.21 -19.57 -4.67
CA PHE A 291 -7.57 -18.46 -3.80
C PHE A 291 -6.79 -18.43 -2.46
N LEU A 292 -6.42 -19.61 -1.94
CA LEU A 292 -5.62 -19.75 -0.73
C LEU A 292 -4.13 -19.99 -1.00
N SER A 293 -3.65 -19.75 -2.21
CA SER A 293 -2.24 -19.81 -2.52
C SER A 293 -1.45 -18.72 -1.78
N VAL A 294 -0.14 -18.94 -1.59
CA VAL A 294 0.75 -17.93 -0.98
C VAL A 294 0.74 -16.62 -1.76
N ARG A 295 0.59 -16.68 -3.09
CA ARG A 295 0.50 -15.49 -3.94
C ARG A 295 -0.75 -14.68 -3.62
N SER A 296 -1.92 -15.30 -3.56
CA SER A 296 -3.17 -14.60 -3.24
C SER A 296 -3.19 -14.06 -1.81
N THR A 297 -2.79 -14.88 -0.85
CA THR A 297 -2.91 -14.53 0.58
C THR A 297 -1.89 -13.50 1.07
N THR A 298 -0.78 -13.32 0.37
CA THR A 298 0.25 -12.33 0.74
C THR A 298 0.21 -11.04 -0.07
N PHE A 299 -0.58 -11.00 -1.15
CA PHE A 299 -0.58 -9.88 -2.10
C PHE A 299 -0.86 -8.53 -1.45
N ALA A 300 -1.95 -8.43 -0.71
CA ALA A 300 -2.36 -7.17 -0.09
C ALA A 300 -1.34 -6.68 0.95
N ALA A 301 -0.86 -7.58 1.80
CA ALA A 301 0.13 -7.27 2.82
C ALA A 301 1.47 -6.81 2.19
N ALA A 302 1.95 -7.49 1.14
CA ALA A 302 3.19 -7.15 0.47
C ALA A 302 3.14 -5.79 -0.22
N GLN A 303 2.04 -5.47 -0.91
CA GLN A 303 1.88 -4.18 -1.59
C GLN A 303 1.81 -3.01 -0.59
N THR A 304 1.01 -3.16 0.47
CA THR A 304 0.89 -2.11 1.49
C THR A 304 2.22 -1.91 2.24
N TYR A 305 2.93 -3.00 2.55
CA TYR A 305 4.26 -2.93 3.13
C TYR A 305 5.26 -2.20 2.22
N ALA A 306 5.28 -2.53 0.93
CA ALA A 306 6.15 -1.88 -0.03
C ALA A 306 5.85 -0.38 -0.15
N LEU A 307 4.56 0.00 -0.19
CA LEU A 307 4.14 1.39 -0.22
C LEU A 307 4.67 2.16 1.00
N ALA A 308 4.56 1.58 2.19
CA ALA A 308 5.11 2.19 3.41
C ALA A 308 6.63 2.35 3.37
N GLN A 309 7.36 1.38 2.79
CA GLN A 309 8.81 1.41 2.69
C GLN A 309 9.29 2.44 1.65
N ILE A 310 8.68 2.49 0.49
CA ILE A 310 9.03 3.37 -0.63
C ILE A 310 8.63 4.81 -0.33
N GLY A 311 7.42 5.01 0.17
CA GLY A 311 6.91 6.34 0.52
C GLY A 311 7.45 6.91 1.84
N GLY A 312 8.00 6.06 2.71
CA GLY A 312 8.48 6.48 4.05
C GLY A 312 7.36 6.96 4.99
N LYS A 313 6.10 6.64 4.70
CA LYS A 313 4.91 7.00 5.48
C LYS A 313 4.19 5.75 6.00
N PRO A 314 3.45 5.86 7.11
CA PRO A 314 2.56 4.78 7.55
C PRO A 314 1.55 4.45 6.45
N ALA A 315 1.33 3.16 6.20
CA ALA A 315 0.38 2.70 5.19
C ALA A 315 -0.65 1.73 5.77
N PHE A 316 -1.82 1.66 5.15
CA PHE A 316 -2.86 0.71 5.49
C PHE A 316 -3.67 0.25 4.28
N ILE A 317 -4.34 -0.89 4.44
CA ILE A 317 -5.26 -1.45 3.45
C ILE A 317 -6.59 -0.74 3.63
N GLU A 318 -6.92 0.15 2.71
CA GLU A 318 -8.10 1.01 2.79
C GLU A 318 -9.35 0.35 2.20
N GLU A 319 -9.15 -0.46 1.16
CA GLU A 319 -10.17 -1.32 0.62
C GLU A 319 -9.61 -2.70 0.34
N HIS A 320 -10.34 -3.72 0.73
CA HIS A 320 -10.03 -5.11 0.40
C HIS A 320 -11.26 -5.98 0.60
N GLY A 321 -11.39 -7.02 -0.20
CA GLY A 321 -12.53 -7.90 -0.12
C GLY A 321 -12.39 -9.16 -0.99
N SER A 322 -13.48 -9.86 -1.16
CA SER A 322 -13.56 -11.09 -1.97
C SER A 322 -14.92 -11.16 -2.64
N ARG A 323 -14.93 -11.52 -3.92
CA ARG A 323 -16.15 -11.86 -4.67
C ARG A 323 -16.52 -13.33 -4.39
N ARG A 324 -17.24 -13.55 -3.32
CA ARG A 324 -17.52 -14.90 -2.79
C ARG A 324 -18.05 -15.89 -3.82
N GLN A 325 -18.98 -15.49 -4.63
CA GLN A 325 -19.64 -16.37 -5.60
C GLN A 325 -18.70 -16.93 -6.67
N GLU A 326 -17.73 -16.12 -7.09
CA GLU A 326 -16.83 -16.46 -8.18
C GLU A 326 -15.51 -17.05 -7.72
N GLN A 327 -15.13 -16.81 -6.46
CA GLN A 327 -13.76 -17.06 -6.01
C GLN A 327 -13.66 -18.14 -4.93
N ALA A 328 -14.52 -18.08 -3.91
CA ALA A 328 -14.35 -18.98 -2.77
C ALA A 328 -15.62 -19.15 -1.94
N SER A 329 -15.72 -20.30 -1.27
CA SER A 329 -16.73 -20.52 -0.25
C SER A 329 -16.54 -19.58 0.95
N GLN A 330 -17.60 -19.38 1.74
CA GLN A 330 -17.57 -18.57 2.96
C GLN A 330 -16.48 -19.03 3.94
N ALA A 331 -16.25 -20.33 4.04
CA ALA A 331 -15.21 -20.92 4.89
C ALA A 331 -13.81 -20.54 4.39
N ASN A 332 -13.58 -20.54 3.08
CA ASN A 332 -12.30 -20.15 2.51
C ASN A 332 -12.07 -18.64 2.59
N VAL A 333 -13.12 -17.80 2.46
CA VAL A 333 -13.01 -16.36 2.72
C VAL A 333 -12.61 -16.09 4.17
N ALA A 334 -13.13 -16.84 5.13
CA ALA A 334 -12.72 -16.72 6.54
C ALA A 334 -11.25 -17.10 6.75
N LYS A 335 -10.76 -18.20 6.14
CA LYS A 335 -9.33 -18.56 6.16
C LYS A 335 -8.45 -17.46 5.52
N TYR A 336 -8.87 -16.95 4.38
CA TYR A 336 -8.19 -15.89 3.66
C TYR A 336 -8.08 -14.60 4.52
N MET A 337 -9.20 -14.18 5.14
CA MET A 337 -9.22 -13.03 6.06
C MET A 337 -8.22 -13.23 7.19
N ARG A 338 -8.23 -14.40 7.85
CA ARG A 338 -7.30 -14.73 8.93
C ARG A 338 -5.83 -14.63 8.49
N ASN A 339 -5.49 -15.23 7.35
CA ASN A 339 -4.13 -15.19 6.83
C ASN A 339 -3.67 -13.77 6.53
N MET A 340 -4.54 -12.97 5.91
CA MET A 340 -4.28 -11.56 5.64
C MET A 340 -4.04 -10.75 6.91
N LEU A 341 -4.85 -10.94 7.94
CA LEU A 341 -4.69 -10.24 9.22
C LEU A 341 -3.30 -10.50 9.82
N TRP A 342 -2.85 -11.76 9.86
CA TRP A 342 -1.55 -12.12 10.38
C TRP A 342 -0.39 -11.56 9.55
N ASN A 343 -0.44 -11.69 8.22
CA ASN A 343 0.61 -11.15 7.35
C ASN A 343 0.68 -9.63 7.42
N SER A 344 -0.46 -8.93 7.36
CA SER A 344 -0.52 -7.48 7.38
C SER A 344 -0.02 -6.90 8.71
N TRP A 345 -0.43 -7.49 9.83
CA TRP A 345 0.03 -7.07 11.14
C TRP A 345 1.54 -7.28 11.34
N ALA A 346 2.08 -8.43 10.91
CA ALA A 346 3.51 -8.71 10.95
C ALA A 346 4.35 -7.73 10.13
N LEU A 347 3.74 -7.00 9.19
CA LEU A 347 4.36 -6.01 8.33
C LEU A 347 4.08 -4.55 8.74
N ASP A 348 3.55 -4.32 9.96
CA ASP A 348 3.18 -3.00 10.47
C ASP A 348 2.13 -2.26 9.61
N CYS A 349 1.24 -3.01 8.94
CA CYS A 349 0.04 -2.43 8.32
C CYS A 349 -0.84 -1.81 9.41
N ARG A 350 -1.20 -0.53 9.27
CA ARG A 350 -1.82 0.24 10.34
C ARG A 350 -3.32 0.01 10.49
N ALA A 351 -4.00 -0.35 9.43
CA ALA A 351 -5.42 -0.70 9.44
C ALA A 351 -5.75 -1.62 8.27
N MET A 352 -6.86 -2.32 8.38
CA MET A 352 -7.47 -3.07 7.29
C MET A 352 -8.97 -2.80 7.29
N LEU A 353 -9.47 -2.22 6.19
CA LEU A 353 -10.88 -1.94 5.99
C LEU A 353 -11.45 -2.86 4.90
N TRP A 354 -12.47 -3.62 5.26
CA TRP A 354 -13.14 -4.52 4.33
C TRP A 354 -14.07 -3.74 3.39
N TRP A 355 -14.07 -4.08 2.11
CA TRP A 355 -15.06 -3.61 1.16
C TRP A 355 -16.14 -4.69 0.98
N CYS A 356 -17.33 -4.47 1.52
CA CYS A 356 -17.79 -3.35 2.34
C CYS A 356 -18.49 -3.88 3.61
N ALA A 357 -19.12 -3.00 4.39
CA ALA A 357 -19.81 -3.40 5.63
C ALA A 357 -20.95 -4.38 5.35
N TYR A 358 -21.85 -4.04 4.43
CA TYR A 358 -23.06 -4.80 4.14
C TYR A 358 -23.16 -5.17 2.66
N ASP A 359 -23.71 -6.34 2.37
CA ASP A 359 -24.08 -6.70 0.99
C ASP A 359 -25.08 -5.69 0.43
N GLN A 360 -24.94 -5.42 -0.85
CA GLN A 360 -25.79 -4.50 -1.61
C GLN A 360 -26.77 -5.25 -2.51
N THR A 361 -27.15 -6.46 -2.11
CA THR A 361 -28.04 -7.35 -2.86
C THR A 361 -29.49 -6.88 -2.85
N GLY A 362 -30.23 -7.20 -3.90
CA GLY A 362 -31.66 -6.89 -4.01
C GLY A 362 -32.00 -5.40 -4.11
N MET A 363 -31.04 -4.55 -4.41
CA MET A 363 -31.28 -3.14 -4.71
C MET A 363 -31.82 -2.98 -6.13
N THR A 364 -32.96 -2.30 -6.25
CA THR A 364 -33.62 -2.05 -7.56
C THR A 364 -33.33 -0.66 -8.11
N ILE A 365 -32.40 0.05 -7.52
CA ILE A 365 -32.00 1.42 -7.84
C ILE A 365 -30.65 1.44 -8.56
N ALA A 366 -30.38 2.49 -9.32
CA ALA A 366 -29.06 2.71 -9.92
C ALA A 366 -28.00 2.96 -8.83
N PRO A 367 -26.79 2.42 -9.00
CA PRO A 367 -26.31 1.60 -10.11
C PRO A 367 -26.62 0.10 -9.98
N TYR A 368 -27.25 -0.36 -8.91
CA TYR A 368 -27.42 -1.78 -8.55
C TYR A 368 -28.37 -2.55 -9.45
N ASN A 369 -29.25 -1.88 -10.17
CA ASN A 369 -30.11 -2.48 -11.21
C ASN A 369 -29.43 -2.55 -12.58
N TRP A 370 -28.17 -2.15 -12.69
CA TRP A 370 -27.34 -2.33 -13.88
C TRP A 370 -26.64 -3.70 -13.85
N ARG A 371 -25.66 -3.92 -14.73
CA ARG A 371 -24.78 -5.09 -14.66
C ARG A 371 -23.76 -4.88 -13.53
N GLN A 372 -23.96 -5.54 -12.40
CA GLN A 372 -23.18 -5.30 -11.20
C GLN A 372 -22.43 -6.54 -10.72
N PRO A 373 -21.08 -6.55 -10.74
CA PRO A 373 -20.31 -7.60 -10.11
C PRO A 373 -20.06 -7.35 -8.61
N CYS A 374 -20.48 -6.21 -8.04
CA CYS A 374 -20.06 -5.75 -6.71
C CYS A 374 -21.18 -5.78 -5.65
N VAL A 375 -22.16 -6.66 -5.76
CA VAL A 375 -23.32 -6.68 -4.86
C VAL A 375 -23.13 -7.56 -3.62
N GLU A 376 -22.28 -8.59 -3.67
CA GLU A 376 -22.04 -9.52 -2.56
C GLU A 376 -20.59 -9.43 -2.03
N LEU A 377 -20.17 -8.24 -1.67
CA LEU A 377 -18.85 -7.95 -1.09
C LEU A 377 -18.90 -7.62 0.40
N GLY A 378 -20.09 -7.52 0.99
CA GLY A 378 -20.28 -7.19 2.40
C GLY A 378 -19.61 -8.20 3.34
N ILE A 379 -19.09 -7.74 4.48
CA ILE A 379 -18.68 -8.63 5.56
C ILE A 379 -19.88 -9.09 6.41
N PHE A 380 -20.99 -8.37 6.29
CA PHE A 380 -22.32 -8.75 6.76
C PHE A 380 -23.29 -8.86 5.59
N ARG A 381 -24.28 -9.71 5.71
CA ARG A 381 -25.42 -9.70 4.79
C ARG A 381 -26.21 -8.40 4.93
N ARG A 382 -27.04 -8.12 3.95
CA ARG A 382 -27.93 -6.93 3.98
C ARG A 382 -28.85 -6.89 5.20
N ASP A 383 -29.25 -8.02 5.74
CA ASP A 383 -30.06 -8.16 6.96
C ASP A 383 -29.25 -8.05 8.25
N ARG A 384 -27.95 -7.71 8.15
CA ARG A 384 -26.96 -7.58 9.22
C ARG A 384 -26.47 -8.88 9.81
N THR A 385 -26.86 -10.04 9.29
CA THR A 385 -26.29 -11.31 9.74
C THR A 385 -24.82 -11.42 9.34
N PRO A 386 -23.91 -11.83 10.26
CA PRO A 386 -22.49 -11.86 9.95
C PRO A 386 -22.14 -13.04 9.04
N TYR A 387 -21.13 -12.84 8.20
CA TYR A 387 -20.41 -13.93 7.55
C TYR A 387 -19.33 -14.51 8.48
N PRO A 388 -18.83 -15.73 8.24
CA PRO A 388 -17.79 -16.35 9.07
C PRO A 388 -16.52 -15.50 9.24
N ALA A 389 -16.16 -14.69 8.26
CA ALA A 389 -15.03 -13.77 8.32
C ALA A 389 -15.13 -12.74 9.46
N VAL A 390 -16.35 -12.35 9.88
CA VAL A 390 -16.57 -11.48 11.03
C VAL A 390 -16.01 -12.09 12.30
N GLY A 391 -16.23 -13.38 12.51
CA GLY A 391 -15.70 -14.11 13.66
C GLY A 391 -14.18 -14.07 13.72
N MET A 392 -13.51 -14.21 12.57
CA MET A 392 -12.05 -14.13 12.47
C MET A 392 -11.53 -12.74 12.81
N ALA A 393 -12.15 -11.69 12.26
CA ALA A 393 -11.80 -10.30 12.55
C ALA A 393 -11.97 -9.96 14.04
N LYS A 394 -13.10 -10.35 14.62
CA LYS A 394 -13.41 -10.12 16.04
C LYS A 394 -12.42 -10.82 16.97
N ALA A 395 -12.11 -12.08 16.70
CA ALA A 395 -11.14 -12.85 17.49
C ALA A 395 -9.74 -12.23 17.41
N PHE A 396 -9.33 -11.78 16.22
CA PHE A 396 -8.04 -11.12 16.01
C PHE A 396 -7.95 -9.78 16.75
N ALA A 397 -9.00 -8.97 16.73
CA ALA A 397 -9.07 -7.72 17.49
C ALA A 397 -8.94 -7.97 19.00
N ALA A 398 -9.71 -8.92 19.53
CA ALA A 398 -9.64 -9.32 20.93
C ALA A 398 -8.24 -9.82 21.34
N MET A 399 -7.59 -10.59 20.47
CA MET A 399 -6.21 -11.02 20.69
C MET A 399 -5.25 -9.81 20.80
N GLN A 400 -5.36 -8.84 19.91
CA GLN A 400 -4.52 -7.65 19.97
C GLN A 400 -4.76 -6.84 21.25
N ASP A 401 -6.01 -6.70 21.70
CA ASP A 401 -6.35 -5.99 22.94
C ASP A 401 -5.76 -6.65 24.17
N ALA A 402 -5.63 -7.99 24.14
CA ALA A 402 -5.08 -8.80 25.24
C ALA A 402 -3.54 -8.90 25.23
N LEU A 403 -2.84 -8.24 24.29
CA LEU A 403 -1.37 -8.27 24.25
C LEU A 403 -0.75 -7.61 25.49
N PRO A 404 0.31 -8.20 26.06
CA PRO A 404 1.02 -7.61 27.22
C PRO A 404 1.93 -6.44 26.85
N VAL A 405 1.89 -5.99 25.59
CA VAL A 405 2.73 -4.91 25.03
C VAL A 405 1.86 -3.93 24.27
N ALA A 406 2.31 -2.68 24.17
CA ALA A 406 1.59 -1.64 23.46
C ALA A 406 1.42 -1.95 21.97
N GLY A 407 2.40 -2.60 21.35
CA GLY A 407 2.40 -3.05 19.96
C GLY A 407 3.67 -3.82 19.63
N LEU A 408 3.72 -4.44 18.44
CA LEU A 408 4.93 -5.10 17.96
C LEU A 408 5.93 -4.07 17.41
N PRO A 409 7.23 -4.14 17.77
CA PRO A 409 8.26 -3.39 17.06
C PRO A 409 8.29 -3.75 15.57
N LYS A 410 8.76 -2.84 14.72
CA LYS A 410 8.99 -3.16 13.31
C LYS A 410 9.95 -4.34 13.16
N ALA A 411 9.66 -5.23 12.24
CA ALA A 411 10.56 -6.34 11.94
C ALA A 411 11.89 -5.83 11.37
N LYS A 412 13.00 -6.46 11.78
CA LYS A 412 14.33 -6.12 11.26
C LYS A 412 14.46 -6.59 9.82
N THR A 413 14.86 -5.68 8.92
CA THR A 413 15.13 -6.00 7.51
C THR A 413 16.59 -6.44 7.32
N GLU A 414 16.83 -7.38 6.40
CA GLU A 414 18.16 -7.94 6.13
C GLU A 414 18.72 -7.60 4.75
N ALA A 415 17.86 -7.18 3.83
CA ALA A 415 18.27 -6.83 2.47
C ALA A 415 17.35 -5.76 1.89
N VAL A 416 17.88 -4.98 0.95
CA VAL A 416 17.11 -4.03 0.15
C VAL A 416 16.80 -4.66 -1.20
N VAL A 417 15.54 -4.61 -1.63
CA VAL A 417 15.07 -5.06 -2.95
C VAL A 417 14.71 -3.82 -3.76
N LEU A 418 15.34 -3.68 -4.92
CA LEU A 418 15.21 -2.55 -5.83
C LEU A 418 14.39 -2.96 -7.04
N THR A 419 13.21 -2.41 -7.22
CA THR A 419 12.37 -2.67 -8.41
C THR A 419 11.34 -1.56 -8.61
N THR A 420 10.92 -1.35 -9.86
CA THR A 420 9.78 -0.51 -10.25
C THR A 420 8.57 -1.32 -10.69
N ASP A 421 8.72 -2.63 -10.85
CA ASP A 421 7.65 -3.55 -11.29
C ASP A 421 6.94 -4.19 -10.10
N ARG A 422 5.62 -4.06 -10.03
CA ARG A 422 4.79 -4.58 -8.92
C ARG A 422 4.74 -6.11 -8.86
N ASP A 423 4.80 -6.78 -10.00
CA ASP A 423 4.78 -8.24 -10.07
C ASP A 423 6.12 -8.81 -9.60
N VAL A 424 7.22 -8.19 -10.02
CA VAL A 424 8.57 -8.51 -9.54
C VAL A 424 8.71 -8.24 -8.06
N LEU A 425 8.12 -7.13 -7.56
CA LEU A 425 8.10 -6.81 -6.13
C LEU A 425 7.43 -7.93 -5.33
N HIS A 426 6.24 -8.36 -5.75
CA HIS A 426 5.50 -9.39 -5.02
C HIS A 426 6.18 -10.76 -5.10
N ALA A 427 6.69 -11.16 -6.29
CA ALA A 427 7.51 -12.37 -6.43
C ALA A 427 8.73 -12.32 -5.50
N SER A 428 9.45 -11.20 -5.50
CA SER A 428 10.60 -10.97 -4.64
C SER A 428 10.24 -11.03 -3.16
N TYR A 429 9.08 -10.50 -2.75
CA TYR A 429 8.59 -10.64 -1.40
C TYR A 429 8.44 -12.12 -1.01
N ILE A 430 7.77 -12.92 -1.83
CA ILE A 430 7.54 -14.34 -1.54
C ILE A 430 8.88 -15.08 -1.43
N LEU A 431 9.77 -14.93 -2.42
CA LEU A 431 11.07 -15.60 -2.47
C LEU A 431 11.97 -15.20 -1.30
N ALA A 432 12.00 -13.91 -0.96
CA ALA A 432 12.74 -13.42 0.21
C ALA A 432 12.21 -14.06 1.51
N ARG A 433 10.89 -14.07 1.70
CA ARG A 433 10.26 -14.63 2.91
C ARG A 433 10.49 -16.13 3.02
N GLN A 434 10.45 -16.87 1.92
CA GLN A 434 10.80 -18.29 1.85
C GLN A 434 12.27 -18.53 2.19
N ALA A 435 13.17 -17.64 1.74
CA ALA A 435 14.60 -17.68 2.08
C ALA A 435 14.89 -17.24 3.54
N GLY A 436 13.86 -16.86 4.30
CA GLY A 436 14.01 -16.33 5.64
C GLY A 436 14.48 -14.87 5.69
N ILE A 437 14.51 -14.16 4.58
CA ILE A 437 14.91 -12.75 4.47
C ILE A 437 13.68 -11.86 4.72
N MET A 438 13.80 -10.84 5.55
CA MET A 438 12.83 -9.75 5.64
C MET A 438 13.29 -8.62 4.70
N PRO A 439 12.63 -8.43 3.53
CA PRO A 439 13.07 -7.44 2.56
C PRO A 439 12.65 -6.03 3.00
N ARG A 440 13.46 -5.03 2.63
CA ARG A 440 13.07 -3.63 2.53
C ARG A 440 12.97 -3.27 1.06
N PHE A 441 11.81 -2.77 0.62
CA PHE A 441 11.64 -2.31 -0.75
C PHE A 441 12.08 -0.86 -0.92
N ALA A 442 12.72 -0.56 -2.05
CA ALA A 442 13.11 0.79 -2.41
C ALA A 442 12.99 0.99 -3.94
N ASN A 443 12.68 2.22 -4.34
CA ASN A 443 12.69 2.62 -5.73
C ASN A 443 14.15 2.79 -6.22
N PRO A 444 14.58 2.10 -7.28
CA PRO A 444 15.92 2.26 -7.85
C PRO A 444 16.18 3.65 -8.46
N GLU A 445 15.14 4.44 -8.71
CA GLU A 445 15.26 5.81 -9.21
C GLU A 445 15.55 6.82 -8.08
N GLU A 446 15.39 6.41 -6.81
CA GLU A 446 15.57 7.23 -5.62
C GLU A 446 16.95 7.02 -4.98
N LYS A 447 17.28 7.87 -3.98
CA LYS A 447 18.47 7.66 -3.15
C LYS A 447 18.37 6.31 -2.43
N LEU A 448 19.40 5.48 -2.63
CA LEU A 448 19.42 4.14 -2.07
C LEU A 448 19.55 4.17 -0.53
N PRO A 449 18.75 3.38 0.19
CA PRO A 449 18.94 3.21 1.62
C PRO A 449 20.23 2.42 1.91
N ASP A 450 20.83 2.66 3.07
CA ASP A 450 22.01 1.91 3.50
C ASP A 450 21.64 0.47 3.85
N ALA A 451 22.38 -0.48 3.30
CA ALA A 451 22.22 -1.91 3.55
C ALA A 451 23.54 -2.65 3.29
N SER A 452 23.65 -3.84 3.87
CA SER A 452 24.75 -4.76 3.57
C SER A 452 24.48 -5.71 2.40
N CYS A 453 23.24 -5.72 1.90
CA CYS A 453 22.83 -6.58 0.79
C CYS A 453 21.74 -5.91 -0.05
N TYR A 454 21.93 -5.89 -1.36
CA TYR A 454 21.01 -5.35 -2.35
C TYR A 454 20.62 -6.44 -3.33
N PHE A 455 19.33 -6.55 -3.61
CA PHE A 455 18.76 -7.38 -4.67
C PHE A 455 18.21 -6.47 -5.77
N LEU A 456 18.64 -6.70 -6.98
CA LEU A 456 18.18 -6.05 -8.21
C LEU A 456 17.54 -7.11 -9.13
N PRO A 457 16.31 -7.57 -8.79
CA PRO A 457 15.65 -8.63 -9.55
C PRO A 457 15.07 -8.07 -10.85
N ASP A 458 15.06 -8.92 -11.89
CA ASP A 458 14.47 -8.63 -13.20
C ASP A 458 14.97 -7.31 -13.80
N ALA A 459 16.27 -7.03 -13.72
CA ALA A 459 16.83 -5.80 -14.27
C ALA A 459 16.60 -5.71 -15.77
N HIS A 460 15.80 -4.73 -16.21
CA HIS A 460 15.34 -4.60 -17.60
C HIS A 460 15.38 -3.16 -18.10
N GLY A 461 15.48 -3.02 -19.44
CA GLY A 461 15.44 -1.72 -20.09
C GLY A 461 16.72 -0.90 -19.92
N ARG A 462 16.72 0.28 -20.52
CA ARG A 462 17.87 1.20 -20.51
C ARG A 462 17.84 2.17 -19.34
N ALA A 463 16.66 2.41 -18.77
CA ALA A 463 16.42 3.41 -17.73
C ALA A 463 16.08 2.78 -16.37
N TYR A 464 16.35 1.50 -16.18
CA TYR A 464 16.05 0.79 -14.94
C TYR A 464 16.80 1.38 -13.73
N LEU A 465 18.06 1.77 -13.96
CA LEU A 465 18.89 2.52 -13.01
C LEU A 465 19.45 3.75 -13.69
N THR A 466 19.43 4.89 -13.01
CA THR A 466 20.24 6.03 -13.45
C THR A 466 21.74 5.71 -13.32
N VAL A 467 22.58 6.36 -14.10
CA VAL A 467 24.04 6.23 -13.97
C VAL A 467 24.47 6.52 -12.53
N GLU A 468 23.92 7.56 -11.91
CA GLU A 468 24.23 7.93 -10.52
C GLU A 468 23.91 6.80 -9.54
N ARG A 469 22.77 6.11 -9.70
CA ARG A 469 22.36 5.00 -8.81
C ARG A 469 23.20 3.76 -9.04
N TRP A 470 23.58 3.50 -10.29
CA TRP A 470 24.50 2.40 -10.58
C TRP A 470 25.88 2.65 -9.97
N GLU A 471 26.42 3.86 -10.10
CA GLU A 471 27.68 4.24 -9.44
C GLU A 471 27.60 4.14 -7.92
N ASP A 472 26.50 4.58 -7.29
CA ASP A 472 26.27 4.42 -5.85
C ASP A 472 26.27 2.93 -5.44
N LEU A 473 25.58 2.06 -6.20
CA LEU A 473 25.61 0.61 -5.94
C LEU A 473 27.02 0.05 -6.08
N LYS A 474 27.74 0.39 -7.14
CA LYS A 474 29.14 -0.05 -7.35
C LYS A 474 30.04 0.38 -6.17
N ALA A 475 29.90 1.63 -5.71
CA ALA A 475 30.65 2.14 -4.58
C ALA A 475 30.35 1.38 -3.28
N ARG A 476 29.06 1.09 -3.02
CA ARG A 476 28.63 0.30 -1.83
C ARG A 476 29.17 -1.12 -1.87
N VAL A 477 29.18 -1.75 -3.03
CA VAL A 477 29.75 -3.10 -3.18
C VAL A 477 31.27 -3.06 -3.00
N ARG A 478 31.99 -2.08 -3.57
CA ARG A 478 33.43 -1.90 -3.32
C ARG A 478 33.74 -1.74 -1.83
N ALA A 479 32.84 -1.10 -1.07
CA ALA A 479 32.96 -0.90 0.38
C ALA A 479 32.64 -2.16 1.21
N GLY A 480 32.01 -3.19 0.64
CA GLY A 480 31.78 -4.48 1.32
C GLY A 480 30.32 -5.00 1.26
N ALA A 481 29.41 -4.32 0.57
CA ALA A 481 28.06 -4.82 0.40
C ALA A 481 28.00 -6.01 -0.56
N THR A 482 26.93 -6.79 -0.48
CA THR A 482 26.58 -7.84 -1.45
C THR A 482 25.56 -7.28 -2.43
N LEU A 483 25.73 -7.53 -3.72
CA LEU A 483 24.78 -7.25 -4.79
C LEU A 483 24.34 -8.54 -5.44
N TYR A 484 23.05 -8.75 -5.58
CA TYR A 484 22.46 -9.75 -6.44
C TYR A 484 21.78 -9.06 -7.62
N LEU A 485 21.98 -9.58 -8.81
CA LEU A 485 21.38 -9.13 -10.05
C LEU A 485 20.79 -10.32 -10.80
N SER A 486 19.48 -10.32 -11.10
CA SER A 486 18.91 -11.19 -12.11
C SER A 486 18.67 -10.40 -13.39
N TRP A 487 19.15 -10.94 -14.51
CA TRP A 487 19.26 -10.20 -15.76
C TRP A 487 18.07 -10.40 -16.68
N ASN A 488 17.39 -9.31 -16.98
CA ASN A 488 16.41 -9.24 -18.05
C ASN A 488 16.78 -8.06 -18.95
N ASP A 489 17.15 -8.25 -20.14
CA ASP A 489 17.41 -7.26 -21.22
C ASP A 489 17.79 -5.83 -20.76
N THR A 490 18.71 -5.70 -19.81
CA THR A 490 19.22 -4.43 -19.28
C THR A 490 20.60 -4.07 -19.86
N PHE A 491 20.97 -2.80 -19.71
CA PHE A 491 22.27 -2.24 -20.08
C PHE A 491 22.92 -1.65 -18.83
N LEU A 492 23.81 -2.40 -18.20
CA LEU A 492 24.65 -1.95 -17.09
C LEU A 492 26.10 -1.94 -17.56
N ASP A 493 26.81 -0.86 -17.28
CA ASP A 493 28.22 -0.72 -17.65
C ASP A 493 29.15 -1.50 -16.71
N ALA A 494 30.40 -1.64 -17.11
CA ALA A 494 31.48 -2.25 -16.33
C ALA A 494 31.19 -3.68 -15.82
N MET A 495 30.36 -4.47 -16.53
CA MET A 495 29.98 -5.81 -16.09
C MET A 495 31.17 -6.80 -16.09
N GLU A 496 32.19 -6.58 -16.90
CA GLU A 496 33.44 -7.37 -16.87
C GLU A 496 34.16 -7.20 -15.53
N GLU A 497 34.19 -5.97 -14.99
CA GLU A 497 34.79 -5.67 -13.70
C GLU A 497 33.85 -6.03 -12.53
N VAL A 498 32.60 -5.57 -12.58
CA VAL A 498 31.63 -5.70 -11.49
C VAL A 498 31.16 -7.15 -11.37
N GLY A 499 30.67 -7.73 -12.47
CA GLY A 499 30.14 -9.09 -12.53
C GLY A 499 31.19 -10.17 -12.76
N GLY A 500 32.39 -9.78 -13.24
CA GLY A 500 33.44 -10.72 -13.63
C GLY A 500 33.06 -11.58 -14.82
N ILE A 501 32.21 -11.10 -15.70
CA ILE A 501 31.62 -11.81 -16.83
C ILE A 501 31.57 -10.92 -18.06
N GLU A 502 31.65 -11.51 -19.24
CA GLU A 502 31.39 -10.84 -20.52
C GLU A 502 30.24 -11.50 -21.29
N VAL A 503 29.49 -10.71 -22.04
CA VAL A 503 28.42 -11.23 -22.91
C VAL A 503 29.04 -11.83 -24.17
N ALA A 504 28.97 -13.15 -24.30
CA ALA A 504 29.45 -13.85 -25.52
C ALA A 504 28.47 -13.65 -26.69
N TYR A 505 27.19 -13.76 -26.46
CA TYR A 505 26.13 -13.42 -27.41
C TYR A 505 24.78 -13.17 -26.74
N ARG A 506 23.90 -12.50 -27.48
CA ARG A 506 22.52 -12.16 -27.06
C ARG A 506 21.57 -12.32 -28.25
N GLN A 507 20.46 -13.04 -28.05
CA GLN A 507 19.44 -13.29 -29.06
C GLN A 507 18.06 -13.03 -28.45
N ARG A 508 17.19 -12.32 -29.16
CA ARG A 508 15.79 -12.12 -28.78
C ARG A 508 14.94 -13.31 -29.20
N THR A 509 15.22 -14.45 -28.63
CA THR A 509 14.47 -15.71 -28.82
C THR A 509 14.07 -16.20 -27.45
N GLY A 510 12.76 -16.30 -27.22
CA GLY A 510 12.23 -16.90 -26.00
C GLY A 510 12.48 -18.40 -25.95
N GLY A 511 12.48 -18.96 -24.76
CA GLY A 511 12.67 -20.39 -24.52
C GLY A 511 12.59 -20.74 -23.04
N GLN A 512 12.98 -21.98 -22.76
CA GLN A 512 13.10 -22.50 -21.41
C GLN A 512 14.50 -23.04 -21.18
N ASP A 513 14.95 -23.00 -19.92
CA ASP A 513 16.22 -23.54 -19.48
C ASP A 513 16.03 -24.30 -18.16
N VAL A 514 16.95 -25.19 -17.81
CA VAL A 514 17.01 -25.84 -16.51
C VAL A 514 18.37 -25.58 -15.91
N CYS A 515 18.40 -24.75 -14.88
CA CYS A 515 19.64 -24.37 -14.19
C CYS A 515 19.92 -25.37 -13.06
N ASP A 516 21.09 -26.01 -13.09
CA ASP A 516 21.54 -26.99 -12.12
C ASP A 516 22.47 -26.34 -11.09
N PHE A 517 22.02 -26.30 -9.84
CA PHE A 517 22.74 -25.75 -8.68
C PHE A 517 23.46 -26.83 -7.87
N GLY A 518 23.45 -28.09 -8.36
CA GLY A 518 24.03 -29.26 -7.69
C GLY A 518 23.07 -29.88 -6.67
N ASP A 519 22.55 -29.09 -5.73
CA ASP A 519 21.62 -29.52 -4.67
C ASP A 519 20.14 -29.33 -5.02
N PHE A 520 19.84 -28.61 -6.12
CA PHE A 520 18.50 -28.49 -6.72
C PHE A 520 18.60 -28.06 -8.19
N LYS A 521 17.50 -28.25 -8.91
CA LYS A 521 17.35 -27.80 -10.31
C LYS A 521 16.22 -26.79 -10.41
N LEU A 522 16.45 -25.71 -11.14
CA LEU A 522 15.49 -24.64 -11.34
C LEU A 522 15.11 -24.52 -12.81
N PRO A 523 13.90 -24.90 -13.22
CA PRO A 523 13.37 -24.59 -14.53
C PRO A 523 13.03 -23.10 -14.62
N VAL A 524 13.48 -22.42 -15.67
CA VAL A 524 13.24 -21.00 -15.90
C VAL A 524 12.84 -20.75 -17.35
N GLY A 525 11.85 -19.84 -17.55
CA GLY A 525 11.57 -19.28 -18.85
C GLY A 525 12.43 -18.03 -19.11
N TYR A 526 12.69 -17.72 -20.36
CA TYR A 526 13.39 -16.49 -20.74
C TYR A 526 12.81 -15.91 -22.05
N ALA A 527 12.81 -14.58 -22.14
CA ALA A 527 12.45 -13.86 -23.37
C ALA A 527 13.67 -13.56 -24.25
N VAL A 528 14.85 -13.53 -23.65
CA VAL A 528 16.12 -13.24 -24.32
C VAL A 528 17.14 -14.30 -23.94
N LYS A 529 17.65 -15.03 -24.95
CA LYS A 529 18.72 -15.99 -24.75
C LYS A 529 20.06 -15.24 -24.67
N ARG A 530 20.83 -15.52 -23.62
CA ARG A 530 22.19 -14.98 -23.43
C ARG A 530 23.14 -16.10 -23.06
N ARG A 531 24.39 -15.92 -23.52
CA ARG A 531 25.52 -16.66 -23.03
C ARG A 531 26.56 -15.70 -22.50
N PHE A 532 27.12 -16.05 -21.36
CA PHE A 532 28.19 -15.30 -20.73
C PHE A 532 29.43 -16.19 -20.59
N ASN A 533 30.60 -15.59 -20.79
CA ASN A 533 31.88 -16.18 -20.42
C ASN A 533 32.26 -15.64 -19.02
N ALA A 534 32.69 -16.53 -18.14
CA ALA A 534 33.30 -16.13 -16.88
C ALA A 534 34.71 -15.61 -17.14
N LEU A 535 35.06 -14.43 -16.63
CA LEU A 535 36.38 -13.85 -16.64
C LEU A 535 37.08 -14.07 -15.28
N THR A 536 36.62 -13.33 -14.27
CA THR A 536 37.09 -13.45 -12.89
C THR A 536 36.04 -14.11 -11.98
N ALA A 537 34.80 -14.24 -12.45
CA ALA A 537 33.71 -14.82 -11.69
C ALA A 537 33.82 -16.34 -11.59
N GLU A 538 33.45 -16.85 -10.43
CA GLU A 538 33.19 -18.28 -10.21
C GLU A 538 31.80 -18.65 -10.74
N THR A 539 31.71 -19.72 -11.52
CA THR A 539 30.42 -20.27 -11.98
C THR A 539 29.84 -21.17 -10.90
N LEU A 540 28.68 -20.79 -10.36
CA LEU A 540 27.99 -21.49 -9.25
C LEU A 540 26.89 -22.44 -9.75
N ALA A 541 26.35 -22.22 -10.95
CA ALA A 541 25.36 -23.11 -11.57
C ALA A 541 25.51 -23.08 -13.10
N ARG A 542 25.12 -24.19 -13.71
CA ARG A 542 25.15 -24.39 -15.16
C ARG A 542 23.82 -24.87 -15.68
N ASN A 543 23.55 -24.67 -16.96
CA ASN A 543 22.39 -25.23 -17.63
C ASN A 543 22.68 -26.61 -18.22
N GLN A 544 21.69 -27.19 -18.90
CA GLN A 544 21.84 -28.52 -19.56
C GLN A 544 22.86 -28.53 -20.70
N ALA A 545 23.19 -27.36 -21.26
CA ALA A 545 24.24 -27.22 -22.31
C ALA A 545 25.63 -26.95 -21.71
N ASP A 546 25.82 -27.14 -20.41
CA ASP A 546 27.04 -26.83 -19.64
C ASP A 546 27.47 -25.36 -19.70
N GLU A 547 26.53 -24.45 -20.00
CA GLU A 547 26.76 -22.99 -19.98
C GLU A 547 26.55 -22.42 -18.57
N GLY A 548 27.41 -21.48 -18.15
CA GLY A 548 27.27 -20.83 -16.85
C GLY A 548 26.00 -19.96 -16.80
N VAL A 549 25.19 -20.10 -15.72
CA VAL A 549 23.93 -19.39 -15.54
C VAL A 549 23.87 -18.60 -14.24
N PHE A 550 24.69 -18.93 -13.26
CA PHE A 550 24.78 -18.21 -11.99
C PHE A 550 26.25 -18.03 -11.61
N PHE A 551 26.64 -16.78 -11.37
CA PHE A 551 28.02 -16.38 -11.18
C PHE A 551 28.21 -15.64 -9.86
N ARG A 552 29.42 -15.77 -9.27
CA ARG A 552 29.85 -15.01 -8.10
C ARG A 552 31.16 -14.32 -8.41
N ASN A 553 31.24 -13.02 -8.25
CA ASN A 553 32.45 -12.24 -8.41
C ASN A 553 32.80 -11.45 -7.15
N ARG A 554 34.08 -11.24 -6.91
CA ARG A 554 34.55 -10.32 -5.88
C ARG A 554 34.78 -8.94 -6.51
N TYR A 555 34.14 -7.92 -5.97
CA TYR A 555 34.28 -6.55 -6.43
C TYR A 555 34.66 -5.63 -5.28
N GLY A 556 35.95 -5.23 -5.21
CA GLY A 556 36.51 -4.56 -4.03
C GLY A 556 36.43 -5.45 -2.78
N LYS A 557 35.78 -4.96 -1.72
CA LYS A 557 35.56 -5.73 -0.49
C LYS A 557 34.27 -6.54 -0.52
N GLY A 558 33.37 -6.27 -1.47
CA GLY A 558 32.05 -6.89 -1.59
C GLY A 558 31.99 -8.05 -2.54
N THR A 559 30.77 -8.53 -2.76
CA THR A 559 30.48 -9.69 -3.60
C THR A 559 29.31 -9.36 -4.52
N VAL A 560 29.43 -9.76 -5.79
CA VAL A 560 28.35 -9.65 -6.80
C VAL A 560 27.91 -11.04 -7.21
N TYR A 561 26.62 -11.27 -7.21
CA TYR A 561 25.99 -12.45 -7.77
C TYR A 561 25.21 -12.05 -9.02
N VAL A 562 25.41 -12.75 -10.12
CA VAL A 562 24.68 -12.52 -11.36
C VAL A 562 23.99 -13.80 -11.80
N PHE A 563 22.66 -13.74 -11.91
CA PHE A 563 21.85 -14.77 -12.52
C PHE A 563 21.40 -14.28 -13.90
N ILE A 564 21.63 -15.05 -14.93
CA ILE A 564 21.43 -14.60 -16.32
C ILE A 564 19.97 -14.60 -16.78
N HIS A 565 19.07 -15.11 -15.96
CA HIS A 565 17.64 -15.19 -16.22
C HIS A 565 16.85 -14.37 -15.21
N ASN A 566 15.73 -13.81 -15.64
CA ASN A 566 14.78 -13.07 -14.82
C ASN A 566 13.74 -14.00 -14.16
N PHE A 567 14.22 -14.98 -13.40
CA PHE A 567 13.36 -16.04 -12.88
C PHE A 567 12.30 -15.55 -11.89
N GLU A 568 12.50 -14.43 -11.23
CA GLU A 568 11.48 -13.81 -10.35
C GLU A 568 10.21 -13.50 -11.13
N LYS A 569 10.34 -12.84 -12.29
CA LYS A 569 9.22 -12.52 -13.18
C LYS A 569 8.55 -13.79 -13.73
N THR A 570 9.34 -14.75 -14.17
CA THR A 570 8.81 -16.00 -14.71
C THR A 570 8.19 -16.89 -13.63
N SER A 571 8.74 -16.88 -12.41
CA SER A 571 8.14 -17.55 -11.25
C SER A 571 6.79 -16.96 -10.85
N TYR A 572 6.63 -15.65 -11.01
CA TYR A 572 5.35 -14.98 -10.74
C TYR A 572 4.25 -15.42 -11.71
N GLY A 573 4.59 -15.64 -12.97
CA GLY A 573 3.67 -16.15 -14.00
C GLY A 573 3.33 -17.65 -13.86
N ALA A 574 4.07 -18.40 -13.01
CA ALA A 574 3.83 -19.82 -12.74
C ALA A 574 2.71 -20.04 -11.71
N SER A 575 2.59 -21.25 -11.17
CA SER A 575 1.63 -21.57 -10.11
C SER A 575 1.78 -20.64 -8.90
N GLY A 576 0.68 -20.06 -8.43
CA GLY A 576 0.64 -19.19 -7.25
C GLY A 576 1.03 -19.86 -5.92
N LYS A 577 1.33 -21.16 -5.94
CA LYS A 577 1.68 -21.94 -4.74
C LYS A 577 3.12 -21.78 -4.30
N TYR A 578 4.04 -21.44 -5.22
CA TYR A 578 5.47 -21.28 -4.92
C TYR A 578 6.04 -22.45 -4.08
N GLU A 579 5.77 -23.68 -4.51
CA GLU A 579 6.22 -24.89 -3.81
C GLU A 579 7.62 -25.35 -4.22
N GLY A 580 8.18 -24.74 -5.26
CA GLY A 580 9.50 -25.11 -5.79
C GLY A 580 10.67 -24.50 -5.02
N ASP A 581 11.87 -24.76 -5.52
CA ASP A 581 13.16 -24.40 -4.91
C ASP A 581 13.72 -23.03 -5.32
N ALA A 582 12.95 -22.20 -6.04
CA ALA A 582 13.41 -20.91 -6.56
C ALA A 582 13.98 -19.98 -5.47
N TRP A 583 13.37 -19.99 -4.27
CA TRP A 583 13.83 -19.22 -3.12
C TRP A 583 15.25 -19.56 -2.65
N ARG A 584 15.75 -20.76 -2.97
CA ARG A 584 17.10 -21.21 -2.56
C ARG A 584 18.20 -20.42 -3.24
N VAL A 585 17.93 -19.82 -4.41
CA VAL A 585 18.83 -18.87 -5.06
C VAL A 585 19.07 -17.67 -4.15
N TRP A 586 18.01 -17.09 -3.61
CA TRP A 586 18.07 -15.95 -2.67
C TRP A 586 18.75 -16.33 -1.36
N ALA A 587 18.47 -17.51 -0.83
CA ALA A 587 19.10 -18.04 0.38
C ALA A 587 20.63 -18.24 0.20
N LYS A 588 21.10 -18.64 -0.98
CA LYS A 588 22.56 -18.74 -1.31
C LYS A 588 23.23 -17.36 -1.32
N VAL A 589 22.52 -16.31 -1.77
CA VAL A 589 23.04 -14.93 -1.81
C VAL A 589 23.08 -14.32 -0.41
N ARG A 590 22.03 -14.49 0.37
CA ARG A 590 21.89 -13.91 1.70
C ARG A 590 21.44 -14.97 2.73
N PRO A 591 22.33 -15.79 3.26
CA PRO A 591 22.02 -16.63 4.42
C PRO A 591 21.61 -15.78 5.63
N VAL A 592 20.49 -16.11 6.27
CA VAL A 592 19.96 -15.40 7.44
C VAL A 592 19.86 -16.34 8.63
N ASN A 593 20.33 -15.87 9.78
CA ASN A 593 20.13 -16.57 11.05
C ASN A 593 18.85 -16.04 11.71
N ARG A 594 17.92 -16.93 11.99
CA ARG A 594 16.64 -16.66 12.67
C ARG A 594 16.64 -17.22 14.08
N ILE A 595 15.91 -16.53 14.97
CA ILE A 595 15.64 -17.04 16.33
C ILE A 595 14.84 -18.35 16.22
N LEU A 596 13.94 -18.43 15.22
CA LEU A 596 13.14 -19.60 14.94
C LEU A 596 13.11 -19.88 13.42
N LYS A 597 13.31 -21.17 13.04
CA LYS A 597 13.17 -21.64 11.68
C LYS A 597 12.21 -22.83 11.63
N THR A 598 11.26 -22.79 10.72
CA THR A 598 10.25 -23.85 10.55
C THR A 598 10.69 -24.97 9.61
N GLY A 599 11.67 -24.72 8.76
CA GLY A 599 12.12 -25.63 7.69
C GLY A 599 11.12 -25.77 6.53
N VAL A 600 10.03 -24.99 6.52
CA VAL A 600 9.00 -25.02 5.46
C VAL A 600 8.89 -23.64 4.82
N ALA A 601 9.12 -23.57 3.52
CA ALA A 601 9.27 -22.32 2.76
C ALA A 601 8.05 -21.38 2.86
N ASN A 602 6.83 -21.91 2.80
CA ASN A 602 5.59 -21.13 2.88
C ASN A 602 5.04 -20.94 4.31
N VAL A 603 5.87 -21.18 5.33
CA VAL A 603 5.60 -20.82 6.72
C VAL A 603 6.52 -19.65 7.09
N PHE A 604 6.02 -18.43 6.98
CA PHE A 604 6.81 -17.23 7.11
C PHE A 604 7.06 -16.86 8.57
N VAL A 605 8.30 -16.46 8.87
CA VAL A 605 8.72 -16.06 10.21
C VAL A 605 9.13 -14.58 10.19
N SER A 606 8.61 -13.79 11.14
CA SER A 606 8.98 -12.39 11.36
C SER A 606 9.44 -12.19 12.80
N GLU A 607 10.51 -11.44 13.00
CA GLU A 607 11.12 -11.18 14.32
C GLU A 607 10.96 -9.72 14.71
N HIS A 608 10.29 -9.47 15.84
CA HIS A 608 9.93 -8.18 16.38
C HIS A 608 10.62 -7.99 17.72
N CYS A 609 11.87 -7.51 17.70
CA CYS A 609 12.71 -7.50 18.89
C CYS A 609 12.50 -6.23 19.74
N PHE A 610 12.24 -6.43 21.04
CA PHE A 610 12.00 -5.37 22.02
C PHE A 610 13.30 -4.89 22.69
N GLY A 611 14.45 -5.47 22.32
CA GLY A 611 15.72 -5.25 23.02
C GLY A 611 15.84 -6.11 24.29
N GLY A 612 16.99 -6.03 24.97
CA GLY A 612 17.23 -6.75 26.23
C GLY A 612 17.06 -8.28 26.15
N GLY A 613 17.25 -8.89 24.98
CA GLY A 613 17.08 -10.35 24.82
C GLY A 613 15.60 -10.82 24.71
N ARG A 614 14.67 -9.94 24.36
CA ARG A 614 13.23 -10.23 24.19
C ARG A 614 12.81 -10.00 22.74
N CYS A 615 12.02 -10.91 22.18
CA CYS A 615 11.53 -10.82 20.80
C CYS A 615 10.14 -11.46 20.68
N GLY A 616 9.24 -10.79 19.97
CA GLY A 616 8.00 -11.41 19.45
C GLY A 616 8.32 -12.07 18.11
N VAL A 617 8.02 -13.35 17.97
CA VAL A 617 8.20 -14.07 16.72
C VAL A 617 6.83 -14.42 16.16
N VAL A 618 6.44 -13.76 15.06
CA VAL A 618 5.21 -14.08 14.34
C VAL A 618 5.51 -15.15 13.31
N VAL A 619 4.76 -16.25 13.37
CA VAL A 619 4.83 -17.36 12.41
C VAL A 619 3.50 -17.48 11.69
N VAL A 620 3.50 -17.40 10.36
CA VAL A 620 2.29 -17.46 9.53
C VAL A 620 2.39 -18.64 8.56
N ASN A 621 1.45 -19.54 8.65
CA ASN A 621 1.30 -20.65 7.69
C ASN A 621 0.48 -20.15 6.47
N ASN A 622 1.16 -19.87 5.37
CA ASN A 622 0.54 -19.41 4.11
C ASN A 622 0.12 -20.59 3.20
N ARG A 623 -0.22 -21.73 3.79
CA ARG A 623 -0.61 -22.95 3.08
C ARG A 623 -2.05 -23.30 3.44
N ASP A 624 -2.78 -23.89 2.51
CA ASP A 624 -4.12 -24.48 2.79
C ASP A 624 -4.04 -25.90 3.39
N VAL A 625 -2.92 -26.21 4.02
CA VAL A 625 -2.72 -27.45 4.80
C VAL A 625 -2.06 -27.07 6.13
N PRO A 626 -2.30 -27.86 7.20
CA PRO A 626 -1.69 -27.56 8.49
C PRO A 626 -0.16 -27.65 8.44
N TYR A 627 0.48 -26.88 9.29
CA TYR A 627 1.89 -27.05 9.65
C TYR A 627 1.96 -27.78 10.99
N GLU A 628 2.76 -28.83 11.06
CA GLU A 628 3.13 -29.51 12.28
C GLU A 628 4.61 -29.87 12.22
N GLY A 629 5.41 -29.41 13.18
CA GLY A 629 6.84 -29.67 13.18
C GLY A 629 7.54 -29.19 14.46
N THR A 630 8.80 -29.58 14.61
CA THR A 630 9.69 -29.08 15.67
C THR A 630 10.58 -28.00 15.06
N PRO A 631 10.30 -26.71 15.26
CA PRO A 631 11.12 -25.64 14.70
C PRO A 631 12.52 -25.64 15.33
N GLU A 632 13.52 -25.31 14.52
CA GLU A 632 14.85 -25.02 15.04
C GLU A 632 14.81 -23.68 15.79
N ILE A 633 15.12 -23.70 17.09
CA ILE A 633 15.22 -22.49 17.91
C ILE A 633 16.69 -22.21 18.18
N TRP A 634 17.12 -20.97 17.92
CA TRP A 634 18.50 -20.52 18.14
C TRP A 634 18.91 -20.75 19.60
N LYS A 635 20.16 -21.15 19.80
CA LYS A 635 20.73 -21.41 21.15
C LYS A 635 20.41 -20.26 22.11
N ASN A 636 20.03 -20.61 23.35
CA ASN A 636 19.69 -19.69 24.44
C ASN A 636 18.38 -18.89 24.26
N TRP A 637 17.54 -19.20 23.28
CA TRP A 637 16.19 -18.64 23.18
C TRP A 637 15.14 -19.67 23.62
N ARG A 638 14.09 -19.20 24.30
CA ARG A 638 12.96 -20.05 24.76
C ARG A 638 11.65 -19.36 24.48
N VAL A 639 10.64 -20.13 24.13
CA VAL A 639 9.25 -19.67 24.07
C VAL A 639 8.76 -19.46 25.49
N ARG A 640 8.26 -18.27 25.80
CA ARG A 640 7.73 -17.89 27.12
C ARG A 640 6.21 -17.83 27.12
N ARG A 641 5.61 -17.39 26.02
CA ARG A 641 4.16 -17.27 25.88
C ARG A 641 3.75 -17.48 24.43
N VAL A 642 2.63 -18.13 24.22
CA VAL A 642 1.96 -18.34 22.93
C VAL A 642 0.73 -17.44 22.89
N VAL A 643 0.54 -16.69 21.80
CA VAL A 643 -0.61 -15.83 21.57
C VAL A 643 -1.19 -16.14 20.20
N VAL A 644 -2.48 -16.41 20.15
CA VAL A 644 -3.23 -16.77 18.95
C VAL A 644 -4.66 -16.26 19.12
N GLU A 645 -5.34 -15.96 18.02
CA GLU A 645 -6.71 -15.47 18.03
C GLU A 645 -7.73 -16.53 18.45
N ASP A 646 -7.44 -17.79 18.18
CA ASP A 646 -8.22 -18.95 18.61
C ASP A 646 -7.27 -20.11 18.95
N PRO A 647 -7.32 -20.66 20.17
CA PRO A 647 -6.46 -21.79 20.59
C PRO A 647 -6.53 -23.01 19.66
N ALA A 648 -7.63 -23.20 18.92
CA ALA A 648 -7.75 -24.27 17.94
C ALA A 648 -6.85 -24.07 16.70
N ASN A 649 -6.41 -22.83 16.44
CA ASN A 649 -5.64 -22.49 15.24
C ASN A 649 -4.13 -22.66 15.40
N ALA A 650 -3.59 -22.58 16.61
CA ALA A 650 -2.17 -22.86 16.82
C ALA A 650 -1.86 -23.26 18.27
N SER A 651 -0.80 -24.04 18.42
CA SER A 651 -0.26 -24.44 19.72
C SER A 651 1.25 -24.67 19.64
N PHE A 652 1.93 -24.46 20.76
CA PHE A 652 3.32 -24.85 20.96
C PHE A 652 3.43 -25.65 22.26
N ILE A 653 3.58 -26.99 22.11
CA ILE A 653 3.59 -27.94 23.22
C ILE A 653 4.76 -28.91 23.03
N ASP A 654 5.57 -29.11 24.05
CA ASP A 654 6.72 -30.01 24.06
C ASP A 654 7.68 -29.81 22.89
N GLY A 655 7.92 -28.51 22.53
CA GLY A 655 8.78 -28.13 21.42
C GLY A 655 8.16 -28.30 20.03
N LYS A 656 6.94 -28.83 19.92
CA LYS A 656 6.21 -28.97 18.66
C LYS A 656 5.30 -27.78 18.41
N LEU A 657 5.41 -27.18 17.24
CA LEU A 657 4.57 -26.11 16.76
C LEU A 657 3.53 -26.66 15.77
N LYS A 658 2.26 -26.43 16.06
CA LYS A 658 1.14 -26.72 15.15
C LYS A 658 0.46 -25.43 14.77
N ILE A 659 0.19 -25.24 13.48
CA ILE A 659 -0.53 -24.07 12.94
C ILE A 659 -1.54 -24.57 11.90
N ALA A 660 -2.79 -24.24 12.07
CA ALA A 660 -3.87 -24.57 11.14
C ALA A 660 -3.62 -23.96 9.73
N PRO A 661 -4.31 -24.44 8.69
CA PRO A 661 -4.26 -23.82 7.36
C PRO A 661 -4.56 -22.33 7.41
N CYS A 662 -3.75 -21.52 6.71
CA CYS A 662 -3.94 -20.07 6.62
C CYS A 662 -4.06 -19.38 7.99
N ALA A 663 -3.32 -19.82 9.01
CA ALA A 663 -3.32 -19.27 10.36
C ALA A 663 -1.94 -18.74 10.76
N GLY A 664 -1.91 -17.97 11.84
CA GLY A 664 -0.67 -17.46 12.42
C GLY A 664 -0.62 -17.65 13.93
N VAL A 665 0.55 -17.39 14.50
CA VAL A 665 0.80 -17.40 15.93
C VAL A 665 1.89 -16.38 16.27
N LEU A 666 1.75 -15.71 17.40
CA LEU A 666 2.82 -14.91 18.00
C LEU A 666 3.43 -15.69 19.18
N LEU A 667 4.72 -15.91 19.12
CA LEU A 667 5.52 -16.49 20.18
C LEU A 667 6.34 -15.39 20.84
N PHE A 668 6.05 -15.08 22.10
CA PHE A 668 6.94 -14.25 22.90
C PHE A 668 8.13 -15.10 23.36
N MET A 669 9.32 -14.71 22.91
CA MET A 669 10.56 -15.44 23.15
C MET A 669 11.57 -14.58 23.91
N ALA A 670 12.29 -15.21 24.82
CA ALA A 670 13.38 -14.57 25.56
C ALA A 670 14.61 -15.44 25.61
N LYS A 671 15.79 -14.81 25.79
CA LYS A 671 17.03 -15.50 26.09
C LYS A 671 16.97 -16.14 27.48
N ASP A 672 17.79 -17.15 27.69
CA ASP A 672 17.94 -17.80 29.02
C ASP A 672 18.31 -16.73 30.08
N GLY A 673 17.64 -16.77 31.23
CA GLY A 673 17.80 -15.78 32.31
C GLY A 673 17.10 -14.44 32.10
N VAL A 674 16.35 -14.26 31.01
CA VAL A 674 15.55 -13.05 30.76
C VAL A 674 14.07 -13.36 30.91
N ASP A 675 13.39 -12.58 31.74
CA ASP A 675 11.94 -12.70 31.91
C ASP A 675 11.17 -11.85 30.90
N TRP A 676 10.04 -12.38 30.46
CA TRP A 676 8.96 -11.64 29.82
C TRP A 676 7.91 -11.30 30.89
N LEU A 677 8.03 -10.20 31.61
CA LEU A 677 7.05 -9.69 32.58
C LEU A 677 6.52 -10.75 33.56
#